data_c69d684fcdc1a1e748438aaec70013c5
#
_entry.id   c69d684fcdc1a1e748438aaec70013c5
#
_cell.length_a   1.000
_cell.length_b   1.000
_cell.length_c   1.000
_cell.angle_alpha   90.00
_cell.angle_beta   90.00
_cell.angle_gamma   90.00
#
_symmetry.space_group_name_H-M   'P 1'
#
loop_
_entity.id
_entity.type
_entity.pdbx_description
1 polymer ?
#
loop_
_entity_poly.entity_id
_entity_poly.type
_entity_poly.pdbx_seq_one_letter_code
_entity_poly.pdbx_strand_id
1 'polypeptide(L)'
;MNKKSFGLKVIIFALAGLFPFLCAAQEVISPSDGVWANRQSLVIDVPSGSSAYYSLSGNDPESSGFAYDGPVLLDVDGDILLKVTVVNADGTRFKKDVLYTVKNAPYPEKAELYDFVRNCVEAGIVNYTAGTVLSVPAGLEYSLGRQPDCFETGKNLVLSEKTVVSRYIPCTLTDGSAYWRFLIHVNPVMTGVYSRRDVPFEIIDWETVSFANKKFIYKIDDGWWQQPKLPLKIDRSVNHMISWQPVDYASENSVRFFVLPPKPQVHQSKASSGAVSVSYSGEPGYKFGLIQQDGSVSELYDSFEIDTFQGDRYEGTYRTGIFYDSVYQGELEIPFSVNKRVPQKPVITSSARNNFSRRLVTLGIQSLPGTVVYASVSGPVIVDSADVSVDVLFAFQKENFKKLDTDRIVLHPSNDGAAAYKVSVYSEDSSKNRSSVTEYKVVIDTCNYYVDSTSSAGEFSDGTRERPYTSFEQLLPFINENRFVNVILSGEMAMPQKNTVISSNVQITGQNDGRIVFLPKSSLTVRNSSLVISDCIISYAANHTKGEESEISANLIQIERGVLDFNNVELSAAFAKNGTVINAENSVVTIKNSGVTSSADSYSSALAAVDSKISIRNSTVTTVSGTAINFSAQGGIFELRSTQCKIVGVMGRIAELFDTQSSVTDNTFSADLKKQLSSTSAVYADSRNVSVEYSGNKESGF
;
A
#
# COMPACT_ATOMS: atom_id res chain seq x y z
N MET A 1 -36.04 8.79 79.81
CA MET A 1 -35.61 9.89 80.74
C MET A 1 -35.23 11.10 79.90
N ASN A 2 -36.10 12.06 79.96
CA ASN A 2 -35.95 13.50 80.18
C ASN A 2 -35.01 14.26 79.22
N LYS A 3 -35.61 15.05 78.28
CA LYS A 3 -35.90 16.50 78.31
C LYS A 3 -34.64 17.37 78.16
N LYS A 4 -34.60 18.38 77.33
CA LYS A 4 -35.48 19.57 77.20
C LYS A 4 -35.21 20.28 75.85
N SER A 5 -36.32 20.77 75.27
CA SER A 5 -36.35 21.80 74.24
C SER A 5 -35.98 23.16 74.85
N PHE A 6 -35.30 24.02 74.08
CA PHE A 6 -35.34 25.46 74.30
C PHE A 6 -35.63 26.14 72.98
N GLY A 7 -36.80 26.69 72.90
CA GLY A 7 -37.20 27.56 71.81
C GLY A 7 -36.65 28.97 72.07
N LEU A 8 -36.11 29.58 70.98
CA LEU A 8 -35.81 31.01 70.99
C LEU A 8 -36.71 31.71 70.03
N LYS A 9 -37.62 32.51 70.59
CA LYS A 9 -38.52 33.42 69.83
C LYS A 9 -37.63 34.56 69.30
N VAL A 10 -37.61 34.72 67.97
CA VAL A 10 -37.09 35.92 67.31
C VAL A 10 -38.21 36.97 67.31
N ILE A 11 -37.98 38.05 67.93
CA ILE A 11 -38.81 39.25 67.87
C ILE A 11 -38.35 40.06 66.67
N ILE A 12 -39.28 40.27 65.70
CA ILE A 12 -39.08 41.16 64.56
C ILE A 12 -39.34 42.59 65.06
N PHE A 13 -38.27 43.39 65.12
CA PHE A 13 -38.41 44.86 65.21
C PHE A 13 -38.23 45.39 63.78
N ALA A 14 -39.31 45.88 63.20
CA ALA A 14 -39.31 46.71 62.02
C ALA A 14 -38.78 48.09 62.42
N LEU A 15 -37.57 48.42 62.07
CA LEU A 15 -37.06 49.81 62.03
C LEU A 15 -36.90 50.20 60.55
N ALA A 16 -37.88 50.94 60.04
CA ALA A 16 -37.69 51.74 58.86
C ALA A 16 -36.76 52.91 59.29
N GLY A 17 -35.51 52.82 58.92
CA GLY A 17 -34.54 53.88 59.12
C GLY A 17 -33.75 54.05 57.80
N LEU A 18 -33.84 55.22 57.25
CA LEU A 18 -32.97 55.74 56.18
C LEU A 18 -31.51 55.31 56.45
N PHE A 19 -31.03 54.33 55.71
CA PHE A 19 -29.60 54.20 55.47
C PHE A 19 -29.32 54.85 54.13
N PRO A 20 -28.41 55.85 54.04
CA PRO A 20 -27.85 56.22 52.76
C PRO A 20 -27.13 54.95 52.27
N PHE A 21 -27.43 54.55 51.06
CA PHE A 21 -26.61 53.57 50.35
C PHE A 21 -25.19 54.15 50.33
N LEU A 22 -24.36 53.68 51.26
CA LEU A 22 -22.93 53.66 51.06
C LEU A 22 -22.73 52.72 49.94
N CYS A 23 -22.65 53.24 48.73
CA CYS A 23 -22.08 52.61 47.57
C CYS A 23 -20.69 52.10 48.01
N ALA A 24 -20.55 50.85 48.41
CA ALA A 24 -19.25 50.22 48.53
C ALA A 24 -18.57 50.49 47.20
N ALA A 25 -17.46 51.19 47.22
CA ALA A 25 -16.67 51.45 46.01
C ALA A 25 -16.31 50.12 45.35
N GLN A 26 -17.15 49.71 44.44
CA GLN A 26 -16.86 48.60 43.57
C GLN A 26 -15.64 48.96 42.77
N GLU A 27 -14.57 48.20 42.80
CA GLU A 27 -13.39 48.48 41.99
C GLU A 27 -13.77 48.45 40.53
N VAL A 28 -13.87 49.58 39.93
CA VAL A 28 -14.45 49.81 38.62
C VAL A 28 -13.48 49.51 37.47
N ILE A 29 -12.22 49.21 37.76
CA ILE A 29 -11.14 49.10 36.80
C ILE A 29 -10.31 47.84 37.00
N SER A 30 -10.16 47.04 36.00
CA SER A 30 -9.31 45.84 36.00
C SER A 30 -8.35 45.85 34.81
N PRO A 31 -7.06 45.53 34.98
CA PRO A 31 -6.36 45.19 36.22
C PRO A 31 -6.22 46.43 37.17
N SER A 32 -5.92 46.16 38.43
CA SER A 32 -5.58 47.23 39.37
C SER A 32 -4.24 47.90 39.01
N ASP A 33 -3.95 49.05 39.60
CA ASP A 33 -2.65 49.73 39.49
C ASP A 33 -1.47 48.79 39.79
N GLY A 34 -0.34 49.08 39.13
CA GLY A 34 0.88 48.31 39.35
C GLY A 34 1.77 48.11 38.13
N VAL A 35 2.79 47.29 38.31
CA VAL A 35 3.74 46.92 37.26
C VAL A 35 3.28 45.62 36.64
N TRP A 36 3.12 45.63 35.32
CA TRP A 36 2.63 44.48 34.54
C TRP A 36 3.63 44.07 33.49
N ALA A 37 3.86 42.80 33.38
CA ALA A 37 4.65 42.25 32.28
C ALA A 37 3.81 42.19 30.99
N ASN A 38 4.39 42.65 29.90
CA ASN A 38 3.76 42.68 28.57
C ASN A 38 2.50 43.59 28.51
N ARG A 39 1.83 43.61 27.38
CA ARG A 39 0.60 44.35 27.16
C ARG A 39 -0.52 43.90 28.08
N GLN A 40 -1.38 44.80 28.45
CA GLN A 40 -2.55 44.50 29.31
C GLN A 40 -3.83 44.96 28.65
N SER A 41 -4.91 44.22 28.83
CA SER A 41 -6.26 44.70 28.46
C SER A 41 -6.91 45.31 29.70
N LEU A 42 -7.30 46.57 29.57
CA LEU A 42 -7.99 47.31 30.59
C LEU A 42 -9.50 47.19 30.41
N VAL A 43 -10.21 46.81 31.48
CA VAL A 43 -11.68 46.84 31.52
C VAL A 43 -12.16 47.82 32.56
N ILE A 44 -13.06 48.69 32.14
CA ILE A 44 -13.78 49.61 33.04
C ILE A 44 -15.20 49.04 33.24
N ASP A 45 -15.55 48.79 34.47
CA ASP A 45 -16.90 48.31 34.80
C ASP A 45 -17.84 49.51 34.88
N VAL A 46 -18.67 49.65 33.85
CA VAL A 46 -19.59 50.78 33.69
C VAL A 46 -20.98 50.34 34.14
N PRO A 47 -21.56 50.92 35.19
CA PRO A 47 -22.91 50.60 35.60
C PRO A 47 -23.94 50.81 34.48
N SER A 48 -25.00 50.02 34.48
CA SER A 48 -26.05 50.12 33.48
C SER A 48 -26.67 51.55 33.45
N GLY A 49 -26.80 52.06 32.22
CA GLY A 49 -27.28 53.44 32.00
C GLY A 49 -26.26 54.53 32.28
N SER A 50 -25.00 54.19 32.59
CA SER A 50 -23.88 55.13 32.80
C SER A 50 -22.97 55.16 31.56
N SER A 51 -22.21 56.21 31.37
CA SER A 51 -21.19 56.36 30.35
C SER A 51 -19.81 56.50 31.01
N ALA A 52 -18.78 55.95 30.41
CA ALA A 52 -17.42 56.11 30.87
C ALA A 52 -16.54 56.78 29.82
N TYR A 53 -15.60 57.55 30.28
CA TYR A 53 -14.59 58.21 29.47
C TYR A 53 -13.21 57.94 30.05
N TYR A 54 -12.21 57.79 29.23
CA TYR A 54 -10.84 57.52 29.70
C TYR A 54 -9.79 58.28 28.94
N SER A 55 -8.64 58.51 29.55
CA SER A 55 -7.44 59.06 28.93
C SER A 55 -6.22 58.30 29.44
N LEU A 56 -5.32 57.93 28.51
CA LEU A 56 -4.05 57.25 28.80
C LEU A 56 -2.88 58.27 28.94
N SER A 57 -3.12 59.53 28.66
CA SER A 57 -2.10 60.60 28.73
C SER A 57 -2.17 61.46 29.96
N GLY A 58 -3.03 61.15 30.94
CA GLY A 58 -3.25 61.91 32.14
C GLY A 58 -4.08 63.19 31.96
N ASN A 59 -4.64 63.45 30.77
CA ASN A 59 -5.57 64.55 30.51
C ASN A 59 -6.94 64.27 31.10
N ASP A 60 -7.79 65.30 31.19
CA ASP A 60 -9.17 65.10 31.67
C ASP A 60 -10.00 64.32 30.65
N PRO A 61 -10.60 63.14 31.05
CA PRO A 61 -11.28 62.25 30.15
C PRO A 61 -12.49 62.86 29.42
N GLU A 62 -13.26 63.71 30.05
CA GLU A 62 -14.48 64.29 29.49
C GLU A 62 -14.19 65.35 28.44
N SER A 63 -13.06 66.07 28.55
CA SER A 63 -12.72 67.15 27.64
C SER A 63 -11.76 66.72 26.51
N SER A 64 -10.89 65.75 26.76
CA SER A 64 -9.81 65.37 25.86
C SER A 64 -9.50 63.86 25.84
N GLY A 65 -10.40 63.02 26.42
CA GLY A 65 -10.29 61.58 26.42
C GLY A 65 -11.15 60.90 25.35
N PHE A 66 -11.28 59.59 25.49
CA PHE A 66 -12.06 58.72 24.63
C PHE A 66 -13.30 58.20 25.38
N ALA A 67 -14.42 58.06 24.70
CA ALA A 67 -15.54 57.31 25.24
C ALA A 67 -15.17 55.82 25.37
N TYR A 68 -15.53 55.23 26.50
CA TYR A 68 -15.28 53.81 26.71
C TYR A 68 -16.42 52.98 26.15
N ASP A 69 -16.13 52.22 25.14
CA ASP A 69 -17.06 51.33 24.44
C ASP A 69 -16.66 49.83 24.57
N GLY A 70 -15.54 49.53 25.26
CA GLY A 70 -15.06 48.19 25.50
C GLY A 70 -13.59 48.17 25.97
N PRO A 71 -13.01 46.96 26.12
CA PRO A 71 -11.67 46.81 26.66
C PRO A 71 -10.61 47.61 25.88
N VAL A 72 -9.75 48.33 26.62
CA VAL A 72 -8.67 49.18 26.09
C VAL A 72 -7.34 48.44 26.23
N LEU A 73 -6.58 48.28 25.13
CA LEU A 73 -5.28 47.64 25.12
C LEU A 73 -4.18 48.62 25.59
N LEU A 74 -3.45 48.26 26.64
CA LEU A 74 -2.25 48.94 27.11
C LEU A 74 -1.05 48.19 26.52
N ASP A 75 -0.53 48.61 25.38
CA ASP A 75 0.56 47.97 24.65
C ASP A 75 1.86 48.76 24.60
N VAL A 76 1.89 49.94 25.17
CA VAL A 76 3.05 50.81 25.25
C VAL A 76 3.91 50.45 26.45
N ASP A 77 5.20 50.22 26.24
CA ASP A 77 6.17 49.97 27.32
C ASP A 77 6.45 51.27 28.07
N GLY A 78 6.33 51.23 29.38
CA GLY A 78 6.55 52.37 30.24
C GLY A 78 5.38 52.71 31.16
N ASP A 79 5.40 53.89 31.73
CA ASP A 79 4.38 54.37 32.67
C ASP A 79 3.19 55.00 31.94
N ILE A 80 1.98 54.53 32.24
CA ILE A 80 0.71 54.98 31.68
C ILE A 80 -0.16 55.51 32.83
N LEU A 81 -0.46 56.80 32.81
CA LEU A 81 -1.42 57.38 33.75
C LEU A 81 -2.82 57.35 33.13
N LEU A 82 -3.56 56.35 33.52
CA LEU A 82 -4.98 56.24 33.18
C LEU A 82 -5.81 57.16 34.03
N LYS A 83 -6.61 57.98 33.41
CA LYS A 83 -7.69 58.66 34.07
C LYS A 83 -9.03 58.20 33.56
N VAL A 84 -9.96 57.94 34.44
CA VAL A 84 -11.32 57.46 34.12
C VAL A 84 -12.33 58.38 34.76
N THR A 85 -13.36 58.75 33.99
CA THR A 85 -14.55 59.38 34.51
C THR A 85 -15.77 58.54 34.10
N VAL A 86 -16.52 58.05 35.12
CA VAL A 86 -17.81 57.39 34.90
C VAL A 86 -18.91 58.41 35.22
N VAL A 87 -19.80 58.65 34.27
CA VAL A 87 -20.96 59.50 34.42
C VAL A 87 -22.18 58.61 34.61
N ASN A 88 -22.72 58.57 35.82
CA ASN A 88 -23.87 57.75 36.15
C ASN A 88 -25.15 58.28 35.51
N ALA A 89 -26.18 57.47 35.44
CA ALA A 89 -27.50 57.80 34.89
C ALA A 89 -28.17 58.98 35.60
N ASP A 90 -27.82 59.26 36.86
CA ASP A 90 -28.30 60.41 37.63
C ASP A 90 -27.46 61.68 37.46
N GLY A 91 -26.44 61.63 36.58
CA GLY A 91 -25.53 62.74 36.31
C GLY A 91 -24.35 62.87 37.31
N THR A 92 -24.29 62.02 38.32
CA THR A 92 -23.15 62.00 39.24
C THR A 92 -21.90 61.44 38.53
N ARG A 93 -20.71 61.97 38.95
CA ARG A 93 -19.41 61.59 38.32
C ARG A 93 -18.54 60.88 39.29
N PHE A 94 -18.01 59.75 38.87
CA PHE A 94 -16.95 59.03 39.54
C PHE A 94 -15.64 59.23 38.76
N LYS A 95 -14.60 59.75 39.41
CA LYS A 95 -13.28 59.95 38.77
C LYS A 95 -12.25 59.08 39.49
N LYS A 96 -11.39 58.40 38.70
CA LYS A 96 -10.30 57.57 39.24
C LYS A 96 -9.04 57.75 38.35
N ASP A 97 -7.91 57.93 39.02
CA ASP A 97 -6.59 57.95 38.42
C ASP A 97 -5.87 56.64 38.80
N VAL A 98 -5.25 55.97 37.81
CA VAL A 98 -4.54 54.71 37.99
C VAL A 98 -3.22 54.79 37.22
N LEU A 99 -2.12 54.45 37.88
CA LEU A 99 -0.80 54.36 37.29
C LEU A 99 -0.48 52.90 36.95
N TYR A 100 -0.22 52.63 35.65
CA TYR A 100 0.30 51.37 35.20
C TYR A 100 1.73 51.53 34.72
N THR A 101 2.56 50.54 35.02
CA THR A 101 3.87 50.40 34.40
C THR A 101 3.87 49.08 33.61
N VAL A 102 3.92 49.16 32.30
CA VAL A 102 4.00 48.00 31.41
C VAL A 102 5.47 47.72 31.11
N LYS A 103 5.93 46.49 31.37
CA LYS A 103 7.30 46.03 31.09
C LYS A 103 7.23 44.78 30.27
N ASN A 104 7.91 44.78 29.10
CA ASN A 104 7.96 43.60 28.23
C ASN A 104 8.89 42.56 28.86
N ALA A 105 8.34 41.39 29.19
CA ALA A 105 9.07 40.20 29.57
C ALA A 105 9.31 39.26 28.38
N PRO A 106 10.46 38.60 28.31
CA PRO A 106 10.68 37.61 27.23
C PRO A 106 9.68 36.46 27.38
N TYR A 107 9.26 35.92 26.21
CA TYR A 107 8.43 34.70 26.19
C TYR A 107 9.26 33.46 26.54
N PRO A 108 8.63 32.35 26.96
CA PRO A 108 9.34 31.10 27.23
C PRO A 108 10.13 30.58 26.04
N GLU A 109 11.30 29.99 26.29
CA GLU A 109 12.16 29.46 25.19
C GLU A 109 11.59 28.17 24.55
N LYS A 110 10.79 27.37 25.29
CA LYS A 110 10.17 26.14 24.77
C LYS A 110 9.02 26.50 23.83
N ALA A 111 9.03 25.99 22.60
CA ALA A 111 8.07 26.35 21.54
C ALA A 111 6.60 26.18 21.97
N GLU A 112 6.26 25.06 22.62
CA GLU A 112 4.89 24.81 23.10
C GLU A 112 4.41 25.82 24.14
N LEU A 113 5.27 26.22 25.05
CA LEU A 113 4.98 27.24 26.05
C LEU A 113 4.96 28.63 25.45
N TYR A 114 5.88 28.87 24.53
CA TYR A 114 5.98 30.14 23.79
C TYR A 114 4.66 30.48 23.08
N ASP A 115 4.15 29.56 22.27
CA ASP A 115 2.92 29.81 21.51
C ASP A 115 1.71 30.00 22.40
N PHE A 116 1.57 29.22 23.47
CA PHE A 116 0.47 29.36 24.42
C PHE A 116 0.49 30.73 25.11
N VAL A 117 1.63 31.10 25.71
CA VAL A 117 1.77 32.37 26.43
C VAL A 117 1.60 33.55 25.48
N ARG A 118 2.24 33.50 24.31
CA ARG A 118 2.14 34.55 23.31
C ARG A 118 0.69 34.78 22.89
N ASN A 119 -0.04 33.72 22.55
CA ASN A 119 -1.43 33.83 22.10
C ASN A 119 -2.33 34.44 23.19
N CYS A 120 -2.14 34.07 24.47
CA CYS A 120 -2.91 34.64 25.56
C CYS A 120 -2.58 36.11 25.79
N VAL A 121 -1.29 36.49 25.76
CA VAL A 121 -0.84 37.85 26.07
C VAL A 121 -1.13 38.80 24.90
N GLU A 122 -0.90 38.38 23.66
CA GLU A 122 -1.19 39.20 22.48
C GLU A 122 -2.68 39.42 22.25
N ALA A 123 -3.52 38.43 22.61
CA ALA A 123 -4.97 38.61 22.63
C ALA A 123 -5.40 39.62 23.72
N GLY A 124 -4.66 39.68 24.83
CA GLY A 124 -4.98 40.51 25.99
C GLY A 124 -6.23 40.04 26.73
N ILE A 125 -7.28 39.67 26.05
CA ILE A 125 -8.51 39.05 26.56
C ILE A 125 -8.75 37.75 25.80
N VAL A 126 -8.80 36.64 26.53
CA VAL A 126 -9.17 35.34 25.96
C VAL A 126 -10.60 35.02 26.35
N ASN A 127 -11.45 34.82 25.35
CA ASN A 127 -12.85 34.56 25.55
C ASN A 127 -13.13 33.08 25.74
N TYR A 128 -13.78 32.72 26.83
CA TYR A 128 -14.28 31.40 27.12
C TYR A 128 -15.78 31.46 27.47
N THR A 129 -16.48 30.38 27.21
CA THR A 129 -17.84 30.22 27.72
C THR A 129 -17.84 29.54 29.11
N ALA A 130 -18.84 29.84 29.94
CA ALA A 130 -18.99 29.18 31.24
C ALA A 130 -19.02 27.65 31.05
N GLY A 131 -18.31 26.93 31.90
CA GLY A 131 -18.11 25.47 31.77
C GLY A 131 -16.87 25.06 30.96
N THR A 132 -16.18 26.00 30.30
CA THR A 132 -14.92 25.71 29.61
C THR A 132 -13.85 25.19 30.57
N VAL A 133 -13.08 24.21 30.09
CA VAL A 133 -11.87 23.74 30.75
C VAL A 133 -10.67 24.48 30.17
N LEU A 134 -9.98 25.24 31.05
CA LEU A 134 -8.72 25.88 30.68
C LEU A 134 -7.58 24.89 30.93
N SER A 135 -6.96 24.39 29.89
CA SER A 135 -5.77 23.54 29.98
C SER A 135 -4.52 24.38 29.88
N VAL A 136 -3.75 24.43 30.96
CA VAL A 136 -2.46 25.11 31.01
C VAL A 136 -1.36 24.08 30.72
N PRO A 137 -0.47 24.31 29.75
CA PRO A 137 0.60 23.39 29.40
C PRO A 137 1.52 23.06 30.59
N ALA A 138 2.01 21.81 30.62
CA ALA A 138 2.98 21.39 31.64
C ALA A 138 4.26 22.23 31.55
N GLY A 139 4.69 22.78 32.71
CA GLY A 139 5.82 23.70 32.80
C GLY A 139 5.41 25.17 32.94
N LEU A 140 4.11 25.45 32.91
CA LEU A 140 3.55 26.73 33.33
C LEU A 140 2.74 26.53 34.59
N GLU A 141 2.81 27.52 35.47
CA GLU A 141 1.94 27.69 36.63
C GLU A 141 0.98 28.84 36.33
N TYR A 142 -0.22 28.80 36.90
CA TYR A 142 -1.19 29.87 36.75
C TYR A 142 -1.80 30.29 38.06
N SER A 143 -2.19 31.55 38.16
CA SER A 143 -2.98 32.10 39.26
C SER A 143 -4.16 32.89 38.70
N LEU A 144 -5.34 32.69 39.27
CA LEU A 144 -6.54 33.46 38.95
C LEU A 144 -6.85 34.49 40.03
N GLY A 145 -7.14 35.69 39.62
CA GLY A 145 -7.52 36.75 40.53
C GLY A 145 -6.68 38.03 40.39
N ARG A 146 -6.99 39.00 41.20
CA ARG A 146 -6.34 40.31 41.15
C ARG A 146 -4.90 40.31 41.68
N GLN A 147 -4.63 39.43 42.63
CA GLN A 147 -3.27 39.27 43.19
C GLN A 147 -2.78 37.84 42.90
N PRO A 148 -1.63 37.67 42.30
CA PRO A 148 -1.08 36.36 41.99
C PRO A 148 -0.30 35.83 43.20
N ASP A 149 -1.00 35.38 44.22
CA ASP A 149 -0.44 34.88 45.48
C ASP A 149 -0.47 33.36 45.64
N CYS A 150 -1.24 32.67 44.79
CA CYS A 150 -1.36 31.21 44.77
C CYS A 150 -1.25 30.69 43.35
N PHE A 151 -0.10 30.10 42.99
CA PHE A 151 0.09 29.44 41.72
C PHE A 151 -0.26 27.96 41.79
N GLU A 152 -0.96 27.49 40.78
CA GLU A 152 -1.32 26.08 40.61
C GLU A 152 -0.64 25.51 39.36
N THR A 153 -0.19 24.26 39.42
CA THR A 153 0.44 23.56 38.30
C THR A 153 -0.52 22.58 37.67
N GLY A 154 -0.49 22.53 36.32
CA GLY A 154 -0.94 21.40 35.50
C GLY A 154 -2.37 20.91 35.70
N LYS A 155 -3.23 21.64 36.37
CA LYS A 155 -4.63 21.27 36.52
C LYS A 155 -5.49 21.93 35.43
N ASN A 156 -6.38 21.15 34.84
CA ASN A 156 -7.43 21.69 34.02
C ASN A 156 -8.43 22.47 34.88
N LEU A 157 -8.52 23.76 34.65
CA LEU A 157 -9.43 24.64 35.39
C LEU A 157 -10.80 24.67 34.72
N VAL A 158 -11.84 24.24 35.40
CA VAL A 158 -13.23 24.39 34.96
C VAL A 158 -13.72 25.80 35.31
N LEU A 159 -13.99 26.61 34.28
CA LEU A 159 -14.61 27.93 34.47
C LEU A 159 -16.09 27.74 34.82
N SER A 160 -16.55 28.34 35.93
CA SER A 160 -17.84 28.05 36.56
C SER A 160 -19.03 28.03 35.60
N GLU A 161 -19.79 26.95 35.59
CA GLU A 161 -21.01 26.75 34.77
C GLU A 161 -22.20 27.62 35.20
N LYS A 162 -22.15 28.21 36.40
CA LYS A 162 -23.31 28.92 37.00
C LYS A 162 -23.30 30.42 36.75
N THR A 163 -22.37 30.93 35.95
CA THR A 163 -22.25 32.37 35.75
C THR A 163 -23.14 32.81 34.60
N VAL A 164 -24.27 33.43 34.96
CA VAL A 164 -25.25 33.99 33.99
C VAL A 164 -24.84 35.38 33.47
N VAL A 165 -23.76 35.94 34.00
CA VAL A 165 -23.27 37.30 33.66
C VAL A 165 -21.82 37.23 33.22
N SER A 166 -21.50 37.99 32.17
CA SER A 166 -20.12 38.12 31.70
C SER A 166 -19.17 38.48 32.85
N ARG A 167 -18.06 37.77 32.93
CA ARG A 167 -17.08 37.94 34.00
C ARG A 167 -15.68 38.00 33.42
N TYR A 168 -14.93 39.02 33.79
CA TYR A 168 -13.51 39.15 33.49
C TYR A 168 -12.69 38.63 34.68
N ILE A 169 -11.84 37.65 34.45
CA ILE A 169 -10.98 37.03 35.47
C ILE A 169 -9.52 37.28 35.06
N PRO A 170 -8.76 38.02 35.87
CA PRO A 170 -7.34 38.13 35.66
C PRO A 170 -6.66 36.77 35.80
N CYS A 171 -5.83 36.41 34.82
CA CYS A 171 -5.00 35.23 34.84
C CYS A 171 -3.53 35.62 34.72
N THR A 172 -2.71 35.11 35.61
CA THR A 172 -1.26 35.28 35.59
C THR A 172 -0.62 33.93 35.34
N LEU A 173 0.23 33.84 34.35
CA LEU A 173 1.06 32.67 34.05
C LEU A 173 2.49 32.93 34.51
N THR A 174 3.21 31.86 34.87
CA THR A 174 4.66 31.90 35.13
C THR A 174 5.31 30.58 34.75
N ASP A 175 6.55 30.65 34.31
CA ASP A 175 7.44 29.47 34.17
C ASP A 175 8.54 29.47 35.23
N GLY A 176 8.39 30.33 36.26
CA GLY A 176 9.39 30.56 37.30
C GLY A 176 10.43 31.62 36.94
N SER A 177 10.55 32.02 35.67
CA SER A 177 11.50 33.06 35.23
C SER A 177 10.84 34.42 34.99
N ALA A 178 9.59 34.44 34.54
CA ALA A 178 8.83 35.62 34.19
C ALA A 178 7.33 35.45 34.51
N TYR A 179 6.60 36.57 34.53
CA TYR A 179 5.17 36.59 34.73
C TYR A 179 4.48 37.22 33.55
N TRP A 180 3.41 36.59 33.02
CA TRP A 180 2.59 37.09 31.94
C TRP A 180 1.14 37.16 32.40
N ARG A 181 0.45 38.23 32.04
CA ARG A 181 -0.91 38.46 32.51
C ARG A 181 -1.84 38.78 31.35
N PHE A 182 -3.04 38.20 31.40
CA PHE A 182 -4.15 38.47 30.50
C PHE A 182 -5.48 38.38 31.24
N LEU A 183 -6.56 38.75 30.59
CA LEU A 183 -7.90 38.60 31.12
C LEU A 183 -8.59 37.40 30.46
N ILE A 184 -9.20 36.57 31.26
CA ILE A 184 -10.15 35.57 30.82
C ILE A 184 -11.53 36.19 30.87
N HIS A 185 -12.21 36.26 29.76
CA HIS A 185 -13.59 36.67 29.66
C HIS A 185 -14.49 35.45 29.61
N VAL A 186 -15.29 35.20 30.64
CA VAL A 186 -16.21 34.08 30.73
C VAL A 186 -17.59 34.52 30.27
N ASN A 187 -18.01 34.05 29.12
CA ASN A 187 -19.36 34.31 28.62
C ASN A 187 -20.34 33.29 29.19
N PRO A 188 -21.57 33.69 29.51
CA PRO A 188 -22.59 32.77 29.99
C PRO A 188 -23.05 31.83 28.87
N VAL A 189 -23.39 30.60 29.23
CA VAL A 189 -24.01 29.60 28.34
C VAL A 189 -25.50 29.58 28.60
N MET A 190 -26.27 29.75 27.55
CA MET A 190 -27.72 29.64 27.62
C MET A 190 -28.17 28.31 27.02
N THR A 191 -28.54 27.38 27.87
CA THR A 191 -29.06 26.06 27.48
C THR A 191 -30.45 25.87 28.06
N GLY A 192 -31.51 26.14 27.31
CA GLY A 192 -32.87 25.85 27.75
C GLY A 192 -33.75 27.08 28.04
N VAL A 193 -34.85 26.84 28.72
CA VAL A 193 -35.86 27.86 29.05
C VAL A 193 -35.44 28.67 30.26
N TYR A 194 -35.28 29.99 30.11
CA TYR A 194 -35.00 30.90 31.19
C TYR A 194 -36.28 31.38 31.91
N SER A 195 -36.17 31.76 33.16
CA SER A 195 -37.27 32.31 33.93
C SER A 195 -37.87 33.52 33.21
N ARG A 196 -39.18 33.47 32.90
CA ARG A 196 -39.89 34.52 32.19
C ARG A 196 -39.93 35.90 32.93
N ARG A 197 -39.49 35.94 34.15
CA ARG A 197 -39.42 37.21 34.92
C ARG A 197 -38.21 38.02 34.55
N ASP A 198 -37.11 37.35 34.24
CA ASP A 198 -35.82 37.99 34.07
C ASP A 198 -35.41 38.13 32.59
N VAL A 199 -35.79 37.16 31.76
CA VAL A 199 -35.45 37.12 30.33
C VAL A 199 -36.67 36.81 29.48
N PRO A 200 -37.10 37.73 28.56
CA PRO A 200 -38.31 37.56 27.78
C PRO A 200 -38.14 36.69 26.54
N PHE A 201 -37.17 35.82 26.49
CA PHE A 201 -36.94 34.94 25.37
C PHE A 201 -36.56 33.53 25.83
N GLU A 202 -36.72 32.61 24.91
CA GLU A 202 -36.47 31.18 25.07
C GLU A 202 -35.65 30.68 23.90
N ILE A 203 -34.63 29.87 24.15
CA ILE A 203 -33.89 29.18 23.10
C ILE A 203 -34.66 27.93 22.74
N ILE A 204 -35.13 27.83 21.48
CA ILE A 204 -35.85 26.67 20.94
C ILE A 204 -34.84 25.59 20.59
N ASP A 205 -33.79 25.97 19.87
CA ASP A 205 -32.66 25.15 19.50
C ASP A 205 -31.43 26.04 19.48
N TRP A 206 -30.29 25.44 19.13
CA TRP A 206 -29.00 26.13 19.17
C TRP A 206 -28.82 27.28 18.15
N GLU A 207 -29.71 27.44 17.19
CA GLU A 207 -29.74 28.52 16.21
C GLU A 207 -30.92 29.48 16.36
N THR A 208 -31.94 29.10 17.15
CA THR A 208 -33.24 29.77 17.11
C THR A 208 -33.65 30.26 18.48
N VAL A 209 -33.94 31.52 18.57
CA VAL A 209 -34.47 32.17 19.79
C VAL A 209 -35.91 32.56 19.55
N SER A 210 -36.80 32.24 20.50
CA SER A 210 -38.19 32.62 20.53
C SER A 210 -38.43 33.61 21.65
N PHE A 211 -39.24 34.61 21.38
CA PHE A 211 -39.61 35.64 22.37
C PHE A 211 -41.00 35.34 22.95
N ALA A 212 -41.05 35.23 24.27
CA ALA A 212 -42.32 34.89 24.97
C ALA A 212 -43.28 36.09 25.14
N ASN A 213 -42.75 37.31 25.05
CA ASN A 213 -43.55 38.53 25.27
C ASN A 213 -43.27 39.57 24.17
N LYS A 214 -44.33 40.15 23.59
CA LYS A 214 -44.24 41.15 22.50
C LYS A 214 -44.18 42.60 22.97
N LYS A 215 -44.15 42.87 24.28
CA LYS A 215 -44.13 44.23 24.85
C LYS A 215 -42.71 44.77 25.12
N PHE A 216 -41.73 44.28 24.42
CA PHE A 216 -40.36 44.78 24.52
C PHE A 216 -39.77 44.93 23.11
N ILE A 217 -38.68 45.69 23.03
CA ILE A 217 -37.80 45.77 21.87
C ILE A 217 -36.47 45.12 22.23
N TYR A 218 -35.78 44.62 21.25
CA TYR A 218 -34.47 43.98 21.45
C TYR A 218 -33.48 44.39 20.36
N LYS A 219 -32.21 44.24 20.65
CA LYS A 219 -31.12 44.26 19.66
C LYS A 219 -30.19 43.07 19.94
N ILE A 220 -29.51 42.56 18.92
CA ILE A 220 -28.46 41.56 19.05
C ILE A 220 -27.17 42.26 18.72
N ASP A 221 -26.19 42.08 19.60
CA ASP A 221 -24.89 42.72 19.53
C ASP A 221 -25.03 44.27 19.29
N ASP A 222 -24.34 44.80 18.34
CA ASP A 222 -24.43 46.22 17.97
C ASP A 222 -25.54 46.52 16.95
N GLY A 223 -26.50 45.61 16.78
CA GLY A 223 -27.59 45.77 15.84
C GLY A 223 -28.60 46.85 16.26
N TRP A 224 -29.56 47.10 15.36
CA TRP A 224 -30.62 48.07 15.61
C TRP A 224 -31.73 47.51 16.53
N TRP A 225 -32.34 48.36 17.35
CA TRP A 225 -33.51 48.04 18.12
C TRP A 225 -34.69 47.64 17.22
N GLN A 226 -35.30 46.51 17.50
CA GLN A 226 -36.34 45.92 16.68
C GLN A 226 -37.42 45.28 17.55
N GLN A 227 -38.62 45.17 17.00
CA GLN A 227 -39.73 44.44 17.65
C GLN A 227 -39.53 42.93 17.47
N PRO A 228 -39.96 42.12 18.46
CA PRO A 228 -39.81 40.66 18.36
C PRO A 228 -40.56 40.10 17.14
N LYS A 229 -39.81 39.44 16.26
CA LYS A 229 -40.34 38.60 15.18
C LYS A 229 -39.87 37.18 15.45
N LEU A 230 -40.82 36.26 15.51
CA LEU A 230 -40.55 34.87 15.85
C LEU A 230 -40.55 33.94 14.65
N PRO A 231 -39.75 32.90 14.64
CA PRO A 231 -38.53 32.70 15.41
C PRO A 231 -37.36 33.48 14.83
N LEU A 232 -36.43 33.92 15.68
CA LEU A 232 -35.22 34.61 15.27
C LEU A 232 -34.08 33.60 15.12
N LYS A 233 -33.48 33.53 13.94
CA LYS A 233 -32.24 32.75 13.73
C LYS A 233 -31.01 33.59 14.09
N ILE A 234 -30.13 33.01 14.86
CA ILE A 234 -28.86 33.61 15.30
C ILE A 234 -27.71 32.85 14.68
N ASP A 235 -26.63 33.56 14.30
CA ASP A 235 -25.41 32.90 13.87
C ASP A 235 -24.83 32.09 15.06
N ARG A 236 -24.62 30.81 14.82
CA ARG A 236 -24.17 29.84 15.81
C ARG A 236 -22.67 29.89 16.12
N SER A 237 -21.90 30.66 15.37
CA SER A 237 -20.46 30.62 15.42
C SER A 237 -19.82 31.59 16.40
N VAL A 238 -20.59 32.47 17.02
CA VAL A 238 -20.09 33.54 17.86
C VAL A 238 -20.87 33.73 19.15
N ASN A 239 -20.25 34.36 20.17
CA ASN A 239 -20.93 34.80 21.35
C ASN A 239 -21.82 36.02 21.03
N HIS A 240 -23.02 35.99 21.51
CA HIS A 240 -23.99 37.05 21.27
C HIS A 240 -24.36 37.78 22.54
N MET A 241 -24.70 39.06 22.39
CA MET A 241 -25.34 39.83 23.44
C MET A 241 -26.74 40.20 22.96
N ILE A 242 -27.78 39.73 23.66
CA ILE A 242 -29.13 40.22 23.45
C ILE A 242 -29.37 41.31 24.50
N SER A 243 -29.61 42.52 24.00
CA SER A 243 -30.10 43.61 24.83
C SER A 243 -31.60 43.80 24.58
N TRP A 244 -32.36 44.01 25.63
CA TRP A 244 -33.82 44.24 25.53
C TRP A 244 -34.28 45.33 26.49
N GLN A 245 -35.32 46.00 26.12
CA GLN A 245 -35.98 46.97 26.98
C GLN A 245 -37.51 46.93 26.76
N PRO A 246 -38.34 47.18 27.80
CA PRO A 246 -39.76 47.40 27.63
C PRO A 246 -39.99 48.59 26.71
N VAL A 247 -41.05 48.53 25.87
CA VAL A 247 -41.36 49.60 24.92
C VAL A 247 -41.63 50.95 25.63
N ASP A 248 -42.09 50.88 26.89
CA ASP A 248 -42.50 52.06 27.65
C ASP A 248 -41.46 52.51 28.71
N TYR A 249 -40.29 51.85 28.81
CA TYR A 249 -39.25 52.13 29.80
C TYR A 249 -37.87 52.22 29.19
N ALA A 250 -37.08 53.19 29.68
CA ALA A 250 -35.72 53.49 29.20
C ALA A 250 -34.64 52.59 29.82
N SER A 251 -34.97 51.49 30.54
CA SER A 251 -33.99 50.59 31.12
C SER A 251 -33.60 49.51 30.18
N GLU A 252 -32.33 49.54 29.68
CA GLU A 252 -31.76 48.47 28.89
C GLU A 252 -31.29 47.34 29.80
N ASN A 253 -31.67 46.12 29.47
CA ASN A 253 -31.17 44.90 30.07
C ASN A 253 -30.39 44.14 29.00
N SER A 254 -29.31 43.45 29.36
CA SER A 254 -28.56 42.66 28.42
C SER A 254 -28.07 41.38 29.08
N VAL A 255 -27.95 40.36 28.22
CA VAL A 255 -27.32 39.10 28.61
C VAL A 255 -26.45 38.61 27.45
N ARG A 256 -25.25 38.19 27.75
CA ARG A 256 -24.38 37.50 26.81
C ARG A 256 -24.65 36.01 26.86
N PHE A 257 -24.67 35.41 25.74
CA PHE A 257 -24.85 33.98 25.60
C PHE A 257 -24.06 33.42 24.44
N PHE A 258 -23.77 32.14 24.54
CA PHE A 258 -23.23 31.35 23.47
C PHE A 258 -24.21 30.21 23.21
N VAL A 259 -24.72 30.13 22.00
CA VAL A 259 -25.72 29.12 21.65
C VAL A 259 -24.99 27.83 21.27
N LEU A 260 -25.18 26.81 22.08
CA LEU A 260 -24.53 25.54 21.87
C LEU A 260 -25.31 24.71 20.83
N PRO A 261 -24.63 24.10 19.87
CA PRO A 261 -25.26 23.22 18.92
C PRO A 261 -25.79 21.93 19.58
N PRO A 262 -26.69 21.20 18.91
CA PRO A 262 -27.15 19.91 19.41
C PRO A 262 -25.95 18.94 19.57
N LYS A 263 -26.06 18.04 20.55
CA LYS A 263 -25.02 17.03 20.80
C LYS A 263 -24.76 16.22 19.53
N PRO A 264 -23.49 15.94 19.18
CA PRO A 264 -23.15 15.22 17.97
C PRO A 264 -23.56 13.76 18.07
N GLN A 265 -23.69 13.13 16.90
CA GLN A 265 -23.81 11.68 16.84
C GLN A 265 -22.43 11.03 16.95
N VAL A 266 -22.30 10.09 17.88
CA VAL A 266 -21.05 9.37 18.10
C VAL A 266 -21.02 8.13 17.22
N HIS A 267 -19.90 7.95 16.53
CA HIS A 267 -19.63 6.79 15.68
C HIS A 267 -18.51 5.97 16.28
N GLN A 268 -18.68 4.66 16.22
CA GLN A 268 -17.68 3.71 16.61
C GLN A 268 -17.23 2.92 15.38
N SER A 269 -15.92 2.80 15.18
CA SER A 269 -15.34 1.93 14.19
C SER A 269 -14.30 1.04 14.84
N LYS A 270 -14.10 -0.16 14.29
CA LYS A 270 -13.07 -1.07 14.79
C LYS A 270 -11.73 -0.72 14.15
N ALA A 271 -10.73 -0.42 14.97
CA ALA A 271 -9.39 -0.18 14.51
C ALA A 271 -8.68 -1.49 14.15
N SER A 272 -7.64 -1.40 13.32
CA SER A 272 -6.81 -2.56 12.91
C SER A 272 -6.08 -3.26 14.07
N SER A 273 -5.95 -2.59 15.20
CA SER A 273 -5.38 -3.12 16.44
C SER A 273 -6.37 -3.93 17.29
N GLY A 274 -7.63 -4.05 16.85
CA GLY A 274 -8.71 -4.60 17.65
C GLY A 274 -9.29 -3.62 18.67
N ALA A 275 -8.73 -2.40 18.80
CA ALA A 275 -9.29 -1.32 19.58
C ALA A 275 -10.55 -0.76 18.94
N VAL A 276 -11.34 -0.01 19.72
CA VAL A 276 -12.51 0.72 19.22
C VAL A 276 -12.12 2.18 19.01
N SER A 277 -12.16 2.64 17.77
CA SER A 277 -11.98 4.05 17.46
C SER A 277 -13.32 4.77 17.60
N VAL A 278 -13.34 5.87 18.35
CA VAL A 278 -14.50 6.70 18.61
C VAL A 278 -14.31 8.04 17.92
N SER A 279 -15.28 8.43 17.13
CA SER A 279 -15.35 9.71 16.43
C SER A 279 -16.77 10.26 16.48
N TYR A 280 -16.99 11.46 15.98
CA TYR A 280 -18.32 12.05 15.91
C TYR A 280 -18.66 12.57 14.51
N SER A 281 -19.96 12.73 14.25
CA SER A 281 -20.48 13.52 13.14
C SER A 281 -21.47 14.56 13.64
N GLY A 282 -21.50 15.70 12.99
CA GLY A 282 -22.33 16.83 13.35
C GLY A 282 -21.61 18.14 13.06
N GLU A 283 -21.88 19.16 13.83
CA GLU A 283 -21.23 20.45 13.70
C GLU A 283 -19.73 20.35 14.04
N PRO A 284 -18.84 20.97 13.26
CA PRO A 284 -17.42 21.03 13.59
C PRO A 284 -17.21 21.78 14.92
N GLY A 285 -16.16 21.38 15.65
CA GLY A 285 -15.82 22.01 16.94
C GLY A 285 -16.11 21.16 18.17
N TYR A 286 -16.73 19.99 17.99
CA TYR A 286 -16.84 19.03 19.08
C TYR A 286 -15.51 18.35 19.37
N LYS A 287 -15.27 18.08 20.67
CA LYS A 287 -14.10 17.30 21.13
C LYS A 287 -14.49 16.39 22.27
N PHE A 288 -13.76 15.32 22.42
CA PHE A 288 -13.88 14.41 23.56
C PHE A 288 -12.84 14.75 24.62
N GLY A 289 -13.22 14.66 25.89
CA GLY A 289 -12.33 14.80 27.02
C GLY A 289 -12.47 13.61 27.95
N LEU A 290 -11.36 12.98 28.33
CA LEU A 290 -11.37 11.85 29.24
C LEU A 290 -11.52 12.35 30.68
N ILE A 291 -12.59 11.95 31.35
CA ILE A 291 -12.83 12.30 32.75
C ILE A 291 -12.01 11.32 33.59
N GLN A 292 -11.08 11.85 34.37
CA GLN A 292 -10.26 11.06 35.27
C GLN A 292 -10.99 10.78 36.61
N GLN A 293 -10.46 9.87 37.41
CA GLN A 293 -11.07 9.48 38.68
C GLN A 293 -11.20 10.65 39.67
N ASP A 294 -10.34 11.65 39.57
CA ASP A 294 -10.37 12.87 40.40
C ASP A 294 -11.34 13.95 39.86
N GLY A 295 -12.07 13.66 38.78
CA GLY A 295 -12.96 14.58 38.08
C GLY A 295 -12.26 15.58 37.15
N SER A 296 -10.93 15.51 37.03
CA SER A 296 -10.19 16.29 36.05
C SER A 296 -10.45 15.78 34.64
N VAL A 297 -10.33 16.66 33.64
CA VAL A 297 -10.49 16.30 32.22
C VAL A 297 -9.13 16.30 31.56
N SER A 298 -8.85 15.26 30.83
CA SER A 298 -7.64 15.15 30.02
C SER A 298 -7.63 16.16 28.87
N GLU A 299 -6.60 16.13 28.09
CA GLU A 299 -6.52 16.81 26.81
C GLU A 299 -7.76 16.52 25.93
N LEU A 300 -8.20 17.51 25.15
CA LEU A 300 -9.38 17.37 24.28
C LEU A 300 -8.99 16.79 22.91
N TYR A 301 -9.70 15.75 22.47
CA TYR A 301 -9.43 15.00 21.26
C TYR A 301 -10.59 15.08 20.27
N ASP A 302 -10.32 15.14 18.96
CA ASP A 302 -11.32 15.02 17.90
C ASP A 302 -11.80 13.56 17.74
N SER A 303 -10.94 12.61 18.07
CA SER A 303 -11.23 11.18 18.11
C SER A 303 -10.27 10.51 19.08
N PHE A 304 -10.64 9.35 19.60
CA PHE A 304 -9.78 8.56 20.47
C PHE A 304 -10.00 7.06 20.28
N GLU A 305 -9.07 6.26 20.77
CA GLU A 305 -9.17 4.81 20.75
C GLU A 305 -9.36 4.25 22.16
N ILE A 306 -10.28 3.30 22.29
CA ILE A 306 -10.46 2.53 23.51
C ILE A 306 -9.65 1.25 23.36
N ASP A 307 -8.50 1.19 24.03
CA ASP A 307 -7.55 0.07 24.01
C ASP A 307 -7.26 -0.52 25.41
N THR A 308 -7.69 0.18 26.46
CA THR A 308 -7.45 -0.17 27.88
C THR A 308 -8.48 -1.18 28.38
N PHE A 309 -8.31 -2.46 28.02
CA PHE A 309 -9.12 -3.55 28.54
C PHE A 309 -8.28 -4.82 28.72
N GLN A 310 -8.68 -5.66 29.66
CA GLN A 310 -8.00 -6.92 29.94
C GLN A 310 -8.64 -8.07 29.16
N GLY A 311 -7.78 -8.92 28.55
CA GLY A 311 -8.19 -10.12 27.84
C GLY A 311 -8.47 -9.94 26.33
N ASP A 312 -8.78 -11.04 25.67
CA ASP A 312 -8.97 -11.12 24.21
C ASP A 312 -10.37 -10.70 23.75
N ARG A 313 -11.34 -10.68 24.65
CA ARG A 313 -12.72 -10.29 24.41
C ARG A 313 -13.26 -9.48 25.57
N TYR A 314 -13.82 -8.32 25.30
CA TYR A 314 -14.36 -7.43 26.31
C TYR A 314 -15.63 -6.73 25.80
N GLU A 315 -16.62 -6.59 26.68
CA GLU A 315 -17.81 -5.76 26.46
C GLU A 315 -17.96 -4.84 27.67
N GLY A 316 -18.15 -3.55 27.45
CA GLY A 316 -18.24 -2.56 28.52
C GLY A 316 -18.76 -1.22 28.04
N THR A 317 -18.80 -0.28 28.95
CA THR A 317 -19.19 1.11 28.66
C THR A 317 -18.01 2.03 29.03
N TYR A 318 -17.63 2.88 28.10
CA TYR A 318 -16.61 3.89 28.29
C TYR A 318 -17.28 5.24 28.54
N ARG A 319 -16.78 6.01 29.51
CA ARG A 319 -17.31 7.32 29.87
C ARG A 319 -16.36 8.41 29.42
N THR A 320 -16.87 9.41 28.74
CA THR A 320 -16.12 10.56 28.25
C THR A 320 -16.94 11.84 28.36
N GLY A 321 -16.28 12.96 28.61
CA GLY A 321 -16.89 14.27 28.46
C GLY A 321 -16.98 14.65 27.00
N ILE A 322 -18.01 15.41 26.63
CA ILE A 322 -18.12 16.02 25.31
C ILE A 322 -18.09 17.53 25.45
N PHE A 323 -17.33 18.18 24.60
CA PHE A 323 -17.05 19.62 24.61
C PHE A 323 -17.35 20.20 23.22
N TYR A 324 -17.89 21.40 23.20
CA TYR A 324 -18.00 22.21 22.00
C TYR A 324 -17.30 23.55 22.22
N ASP A 325 -16.35 23.89 21.34
CA ASP A 325 -15.51 25.08 21.51
C ASP A 325 -14.94 25.21 22.94
N SER A 326 -14.45 24.06 23.46
CA SER A 326 -13.95 23.91 24.84
C SER A 326 -14.98 24.05 25.96
N VAL A 327 -16.29 24.15 25.66
CA VAL A 327 -17.35 24.19 26.66
C VAL A 327 -17.89 22.79 26.92
N TYR A 328 -17.90 22.38 28.18
CA TYR A 328 -18.41 21.08 28.61
C TYR A 328 -19.92 20.94 28.36
N GLN A 329 -20.29 19.89 27.61
CA GLN A 329 -21.67 19.58 27.20
C GLN A 329 -22.29 18.43 28.01
N GLY A 330 -21.54 17.86 28.92
CA GLY A 330 -21.97 16.73 29.73
C GLY A 330 -21.17 15.46 29.45
N GLU A 331 -21.53 14.42 30.17
CA GLU A 331 -20.92 13.09 30.05
C GLU A 331 -21.64 12.28 28.95
N LEU A 332 -20.87 11.48 28.25
CA LEU A 332 -21.31 10.55 27.24
C LEU A 332 -20.90 9.13 27.63
N GLU A 333 -21.87 8.22 27.65
CA GLU A 333 -21.63 6.81 27.85
C GLU A 333 -21.58 6.09 26.48
N ILE A 334 -20.45 5.43 26.20
CA ILE A 334 -20.21 4.76 24.93
C ILE A 334 -20.13 3.26 25.19
N PRO A 335 -21.16 2.47 24.89
CA PRO A 335 -21.07 1.01 24.95
C PRO A 335 -20.12 0.52 23.87
N PHE A 336 -19.22 -0.38 24.20
CA PHE A 336 -18.28 -0.93 23.24
C PHE A 336 -18.04 -2.42 23.45
N SER A 337 -17.69 -3.11 22.37
CA SER A 337 -17.27 -4.50 22.41
C SER A 337 -16.00 -4.68 21.59
N VAL A 338 -15.03 -5.35 22.19
CA VAL A 338 -13.73 -5.62 21.58
C VAL A 338 -13.47 -7.10 21.54
N ASN A 339 -12.94 -7.56 20.43
CA ASN A 339 -12.43 -8.92 20.28
C ASN A 339 -11.02 -8.83 19.67
N LYS A 340 -10.00 -9.12 20.48
CA LYS A 340 -8.59 -9.18 20.07
C LYS A 340 -8.13 -10.59 19.68
N ARG A 341 -9.03 -11.57 19.73
CA ARG A 341 -8.66 -12.93 19.39
C ARG A 341 -8.22 -13.00 17.94
N VAL A 342 -6.97 -13.31 17.76
CA VAL A 342 -6.37 -13.48 16.44
C VAL A 342 -7.05 -14.66 15.72
N PRO A 343 -7.60 -14.47 14.51
CA PRO A 343 -8.19 -15.57 13.75
C PRO A 343 -7.12 -16.58 13.34
N GLN A 344 -7.54 -17.82 13.09
CA GLN A 344 -6.63 -18.82 12.55
C GLN A 344 -6.12 -18.38 11.17
N LYS A 345 -4.85 -18.69 10.90
CA LYS A 345 -4.25 -18.43 9.59
C LYS A 345 -4.93 -19.27 8.51
N PRO A 346 -5.09 -18.74 7.30
CA PRO A 346 -5.61 -19.51 6.17
C PRO A 346 -4.73 -20.70 5.83
N VAL A 347 -5.35 -21.75 5.30
CA VAL A 347 -4.66 -22.92 4.78
C VAL A 347 -4.60 -22.82 3.27
N ILE A 348 -3.41 -23.02 2.70
CA ILE A 348 -3.19 -23.06 1.26
C ILE A 348 -3.09 -24.52 0.83
N THR A 349 -3.95 -24.93 -0.10
CA THR A 349 -3.84 -26.21 -0.82
C THR A 349 -3.34 -25.94 -2.23
N SER A 350 -2.54 -26.83 -2.78
CA SER A 350 -1.91 -26.62 -4.09
C SER A 350 -2.09 -27.82 -5.00
N SER A 351 -2.27 -27.55 -6.29
CA SER A 351 -2.18 -28.58 -7.33
C SER A 351 -0.75 -29.01 -7.66
N ALA A 352 0.25 -28.23 -7.25
CA ALA A 352 1.66 -28.53 -7.43
C ALA A 352 2.14 -29.58 -6.41
N ARG A 353 3.09 -30.43 -6.81
CA ARG A 353 3.76 -31.39 -5.93
C ARG A 353 5.14 -30.85 -5.55
N ASN A 354 5.49 -30.94 -4.27
CA ASN A 354 6.80 -30.51 -3.77
C ASN A 354 7.20 -29.11 -4.22
N ASN A 355 6.24 -28.18 -4.26
CA ASN A 355 6.44 -26.78 -4.68
C ASN A 355 6.94 -26.62 -6.12
N PHE A 356 6.67 -27.61 -6.98
CA PHE A 356 7.06 -27.60 -8.38
C PHE A 356 5.91 -28.07 -9.28
N SER A 357 5.80 -27.50 -10.48
CA SER A 357 4.80 -27.92 -11.49
C SER A 357 5.32 -27.74 -12.92
N ARG A 358 4.89 -28.64 -13.79
CA ARG A 358 5.05 -28.57 -15.25
C ARG A 358 3.86 -27.92 -15.95
N ARG A 359 2.85 -27.49 -15.22
CA ARG A 359 1.62 -26.87 -15.70
C ARG A 359 1.20 -25.74 -14.79
N LEU A 360 0.20 -24.98 -15.18
CA LEU A 360 -0.38 -23.95 -14.30
C LEU A 360 -0.70 -24.51 -12.93
N VAL A 361 -0.55 -23.68 -11.89
CA VAL A 361 -0.82 -24.06 -10.51
C VAL A 361 -2.07 -23.36 -10.02
N THR A 362 -2.99 -24.15 -9.48
CA THR A 362 -4.15 -23.62 -8.77
C THR A 362 -3.95 -23.80 -7.27
N LEU A 363 -4.02 -22.68 -6.54
CA LEU A 363 -4.01 -22.67 -5.08
C LEU A 363 -5.45 -22.52 -4.58
N GLY A 364 -5.89 -23.39 -3.71
CA GLY A 364 -7.13 -23.25 -2.97
C GLY A 364 -6.84 -22.64 -1.59
N ILE A 365 -7.60 -21.60 -1.21
CA ILE A 365 -7.43 -20.88 0.05
C ILE A 365 -8.63 -21.18 0.95
N GLN A 366 -8.37 -21.77 2.10
CA GLN A 366 -9.39 -22.09 3.09
C GLN A 366 -9.19 -21.23 4.34
N SER A 367 -10.23 -20.55 4.78
CA SER A 367 -10.24 -19.75 6.00
C SER A 367 -11.49 -20.03 6.84
N LEU A 368 -11.51 -19.58 8.08
CA LEU A 368 -12.68 -19.70 8.94
C LEU A 368 -13.86 -18.88 8.39
N PRO A 369 -15.10 -19.40 8.51
CA PRO A 369 -16.30 -18.61 8.15
C PRO A 369 -16.35 -17.30 8.91
N GLY A 370 -16.75 -16.23 8.21
CA GLY A 370 -16.84 -14.86 8.78
C GLY A 370 -15.53 -14.09 8.77
N THR A 371 -14.44 -14.65 8.20
CA THR A 371 -13.21 -13.90 7.97
C THR A 371 -13.06 -13.49 6.51
N VAL A 372 -12.37 -12.37 6.27
CA VAL A 372 -11.98 -11.89 4.94
C VAL A 372 -10.52 -12.26 4.73
N VAL A 373 -10.22 -12.88 3.59
CA VAL A 373 -8.84 -13.24 3.22
C VAL A 373 -8.20 -12.13 2.39
N TYR A 374 -6.94 -11.83 2.70
CA TYR A 374 -6.09 -10.96 1.92
C TYR A 374 -4.91 -11.75 1.38
N ALA A 375 -4.58 -11.54 0.12
CA ALA A 375 -3.50 -12.21 -0.57
C ALA A 375 -2.53 -11.22 -1.21
N SER A 376 -1.26 -11.57 -1.17
CA SER A 376 -0.19 -10.94 -1.95
C SER A 376 0.45 -12.00 -2.83
N VAL A 377 0.45 -11.78 -4.14
CA VAL A 377 1.12 -12.63 -5.13
C VAL A 377 2.33 -11.89 -5.64
N SER A 378 3.50 -12.41 -5.36
CA SER A 378 4.79 -11.94 -5.87
C SER A 378 5.26 -12.86 -7.00
N GLY A 379 5.69 -12.28 -8.09
CA GLY A 379 6.10 -13.01 -9.30
C GLY A 379 5.16 -12.77 -10.49
N PRO A 380 5.41 -13.43 -11.67
CA PRO A 380 6.54 -14.35 -11.87
C PRO A 380 7.90 -13.65 -11.82
N VAL A 381 8.85 -14.28 -11.16
CA VAL A 381 10.27 -14.00 -11.34
C VAL A 381 10.81 -15.09 -12.27
N ILE A 382 11.33 -14.69 -13.41
CA ILE A 382 11.85 -15.64 -14.40
C ILE A 382 13.25 -16.04 -14.03
N VAL A 383 13.50 -17.33 -14.02
CA VAL A 383 14.79 -17.94 -13.75
C VAL A 383 15.13 -18.95 -14.84
N ASP A 384 16.41 -19.20 -15.05
CA ASP A 384 16.86 -20.07 -16.12
C ASP A 384 16.51 -21.56 -15.85
N SER A 385 16.39 -21.93 -14.59
CA SER A 385 16.01 -23.29 -14.20
C SER A 385 15.25 -23.33 -12.87
N ALA A 386 14.61 -24.46 -12.58
CA ALA A 386 13.89 -24.70 -11.34
C ALA A 386 14.79 -24.86 -10.09
N ASP A 387 16.08 -24.93 -10.26
CA ASP A 387 17.06 -25.22 -9.18
C ASP A 387 17.40 -24.00 -8.31
N VAL A 388 16.77 -22.86 -8.58
CA VAL A 388 17.03 -21.61 -7.84
C VAL A 388 16.28 -21.62 -6.51
N SER A 389 16.96 -21.23 -5.44
CA SER A 389 16.31 -21.04 -4.14
C SER A 389 15.29 -19.92 -4.18
N VAL A 390 14.01 -20.28 -4.13
CA VAL A 390 12.88 -19.32 -4.15
C VAL A 390 12.93 -18.35 -2.97
N ASP A 391 13.53 -18.76 -1.85
CA ASP A 391 13.68 -17.92 -0.66
C ASP A 391 14.56 -16.68 -0.93
N VAL A 392 15.62 -16.85 -1.68
CA VAL A 392 16.52 -15.74 -2.04
C VAL A 392 15.86 -14.77 -3.01
N LEU A 393 15.08 -15.29 -3.96
CA LEU A 393 14.41 -14.47 -4.98
C LEU A 393 13.41 -13.46 -4.37
N PHE A 394 12.74 -13.83 -3.28
CA PHE A 394 11.70 -13.01 -2.67
C PHE A 394 12.08 -12.37 -1.33
N ALA A 395 13.35 -12.48 -0.90
CA ALA A 395 13.83 -12.01 0.41
C ALA A 395 13.59 -10.51 0.65
N PHE A 396 13.61 -9.70 -0.40
CA PHE A 396 13.49 -8.23 -0.32
C PHE A 396 12.23 -7.67 -1.00
N GLN A 397 11.31 -8.52 -1.47
CA GLN A 397 10.10 -8.03 -2.10
C GLN A 397 9.06 -7.59 -1.06
N LYS A 398 8.56 -6.36 -1.22
CA LYS A 398 7.48 -5.83 -0.39
C LYS A 398 6.15 -6.49 -0.78
N GLU A 399 5.47 -7.07 0.21
CA GLU A 399 4.16 -7.67 0.02
C GLU A 399 3.08 -6.60 -0.18
N ASN A 400 2.22 -6.83 -1.16
CA ASN A 400 1.07 -5.97 -1.47
C ASN A 400 -0.22 -6.78 -1.34
N PHE A 401 -0.78 -6.78 -0.15
CA PHE A 401 -1.98 -7.54 0.15
C PHE A 401 -3.23 -6.85 -0.42
N LYS A 402 -4.01 -7.62 -1.15
CA LYS A 402 -5.33 -7.24 -1.66
C LYS A 402 -6.38 -8.21 -1.16
N LYS A 403 -7.59 -7.72 -0.96
CA LYS A 403 -8.73 -8.58 -0.62
C LYS A 403 -8.90 -9.63 -1.71
N LEU A 404 -9.06 -10.88 -1.30
CA LEU A 404 -9.30 -12.00 -2.20
C LEU A 404 -10.81 -12.19 -2.36
N ASP A 405 -11.30 -12.05 -3.58
CA ASP A 405 -12.73 -12.16 -3.89
C ASP A 405 -13.17 -13.62 -4.20
N THR A 406 -12.19 -14.50 -4.39
CA THR A 406 -12.40 -15.93 -4.67
C THR A 406 -11.61 -16.79 -3.70
N ASP A 407 -11.96 -18.06 -3.59
CA ASP A 407 -11.20 -19.04 -2.81
C ASP A 407 -10.00 -19.65 -3.55
N ARG A 408 -9.64 -19.08 -4.72
CA ARG A 408 -8.61 -19.64 -5.61
C ARG A 408 -7.68 -18.59 -6.16
N ILE A 409 -6.41 -18.98 -6.32
CA ILE A 409 -5.39 -18.21 -7.02
C ILE A 409 -4.80 -19.10 -8.12
N VAL A 410 -4.73 -18.61 -9.34
CA VAL A 410 -4.14 -19.33 -10.48
C VAL A 410 -2.82 -18.68 -10.83
N LEU A 411 -1.76 -19.48 -10.89
CA LEU A 411 -0.41 -19.08 -11.25
C LEU A 411 -0.06 -19.71 -12.60
N HIS A 412 0.41 -18.88 -13.51
CA HIS A 412 0.66 -19.28 -14.89
C HIS A 412 2.14 -19.55 -15.17
N PRO A 413 2.46 -20.51 -16.04
CA PRO A 413 3.83 -20.70 -16.52
C PRO A 413 4.28 -19.49 -17.37
N SER A 414 5.60 -19.35 -17.53
CA SER A 414 6.22 -18.44 -18.48
C SER A 414 6.74 -19.19 -19.70
N ASN A 415 6.81 -18.50 -20.83
CA ASN A 415 7.48 -19.00 -22.04
C ASN A 415 8.98 -18.66 -22.06
N ASP A 416 9.45 -17.81 -21.15
CA ASP A 416 10.80 -17.26 -21.15
C ASP A 416 11.73 -17.97 -20.17
N GLY A 417 11.23 -18.96 -19.44
CA GLY A 417 11.97 -19.73 -18.45
C GLY A 417 11.09 -20.21 -17.31
N ALA A 418 11.70 -20.72 -16.25
CA ALA A 418 10.98 -21.13 -15.06
C ALA A 418 10.40 -19.92 -14.33
N ALA A 419 9.12 -19.96 -14.00
CA ALA A 419 8.37 -18.91 -13.33
C ALA A 419 8.28 -19.19 -11.82
N ALA A 420 9.00 -18.45 -11.02
CA ALA A 420 8.96 -18.55 -9.58
C ALA A 420 7.90 -17.60 -8.99
N TYR A 421 7.13 -18.08 -8.01
CA TYR A 421 6.09 -17.34 -7.30
C TYR A 421 6.20 -17.50 -5.78
N LYS A 422 5.88 -16.43 -5.06
CA LYS A 422 5.57 -16.44 -3.64
C LYS A 422 4.15 -15.94 -3.44
N VAL A 423 3.33 -16.68 -2.73
CA VAL A 423 1.98 -16.29 -2.35
C VAL A 423 1.90 -16.22 -0.83
N SER A 424 1.53 -15.05 -0.31
CA SER A 424 1.33 -14.79 1.10
C SER A 424 -0.13 -14.49 1.36
N VAL A 425 -0.74 -15.12 2.36
CA VAL A 425 -2.15 -14.90 2.71
C VAL A 425 -2.32 -14.74 4.21
N TYR A 426 -3.23 -13.87 4.61
CA TYR A 426 -3.73 -13.79 5.97
C TYR A 426 -5.25 -13.59 5.97
N SER A 427 -5.90 -13.93 7.09
CA SER A 427 -7.32 -13.67 7.32
C SER A 427 -7.52 -12.52 8.30
N GLU A 428 -8.58 -11.75 8.08
CA GLU A 428 -9.01 -10.64 8.94
C GLU A 428 -10.46 -10.90 9.39
N ASP A 429 -10.73 -10.81 10.68
CA ASP A 429 -12.07 -10.97 11.22
C ASP A 429 -12.89 -9.66 11.13
N SER A 430 -14.16 -9.70 11.55
CA SER A 430 -15.04 -8.52 11.59
C SER A 430 -14.55 -7.44 12.58
N SER A 431 -13.66 -7.80 13.51
CA SER A 431 -13.03 -6.89 14.49
C SER A 431 -11.70 -6.32 14.01
N LYS A 432 -11.31 -6.60 12.75
CA LYS A 432 -10.05 -6.17 12.15
C LYS A 432 -8.80 -6.85 12.73
N ASN A 433 -8.97 -7.93 13.52
CA ASN A 433 -7.83 -8.73 13.94
C ASN A 433 -7.31 -9.53 12.76
N ARG A 434 -6.00 -9.58 12.63
CA ARG A 434 -5.32 -10.27 11.55
C ARG A 434 -4.63 -11.53 12.04
N SER A 435 -4.75 -12.60 11.27
CA SER A 435 -3.98 -13.81 11.51
C SER A 435 -2.50 -13.60 11.20
N SER A 436 -1.67 -14.53 11.63
CA SER A 436 -0.34 -14.69 11.04
C SER A 436 -0.44 -15.02 9.54
N VAL A 437 0.61 -14.66 8.79
CA VAL A 437 0.69 -14.91 7.35
C VAL A 437 1.00 -16.37 7.09
N THR A 438 0.33 -16.99 6.13
CA THR A 438 0.71 -18.27 5.53
C THR A 438 1.39 -17.98 4.20
N GLU A 439 2.58 -18.53 4.01
CA GLU A 439 3.34 -18.39 2.76
C GLU A 439 3.34 -19.70 1.99
N TYR A 440 3.28 -19.59 0.67
CA TYR A 440 3.46 -20.68 -0.26
C TYR A 440 4.37 -20.23 -1.41
N LYS A 441 5.35 -21.07 -1.74
CA LYS A 441 6.33 -20.80 -2.78
C LYS A 441 6.29 -21.92 -3.80
N VAL A 442 6.37 -21.57 -5.08
CA VAL A 442 6.30 -22.57 -6.14
C VAL A 442 7.09 -22.10 -7.37
N VAL A 443 7.67 -23.07 -8.07
CA VAL A 443 8.26 -22.87 -9.38
C VAL A 443 7.43 -23.63 -10.42
N ILE A 444 7.07 -22.92 -11.48
CA ILE A 444 6.39 -23.49 -12.66
C ILE A 444 7.38 -23.45 -13.80
N ASP A 445 7.86 -24.61 -14.22
CA ASP A 445 8.82 -24.71 -15.29
C ASP A 445 8.26 -25.61 -16.41
N THR A 446 7.84 -25.00 -17.50
CA THR A 446 7.38 -25.67 -18.69
C THR A 446 8.45 -25.74 -19.79
N CYS A 447 9.64 -25.20 -19.53
CA CYS A 447 10.69 -25.05 -20.51
C CYS A 447 11.84 -26.03 -20.33
N ASN A 448 12.33 -26.24 -19.09
CA ASN A 448 13.55 -27.01 -18.84
C ASN A 448 13.26 -28.39 -18.31
N TYR A 449 13.82 -29.39 -18.95
CA TYR A 449 13.62 -30.81 -18.61
C TYR A 449 14.97 -31.51 -18.50
N TYR A 450 15.11 -32.34 -17.45
CA TYR A 450 16.25 -33.20 -17.27
C TYR A 450 15.85 -34.64 -17.55
N VAL A 451 16.66 -35.34 -18.34
CA VAL A 451 16.48 -36.75 -18.68
C VAL A 451 17.74 -37.51 -18.30
N ASP A 452 17.58 -38.53 -17.47
CA ASP A 452 18.65 -39.42 -17.06
C ASP A 452 18.11 -40.85 -16.83
N SER A 453 18.43 -41.74 -17.74
CA SER A 453 17.96 -43.13 -17.67
C SER A 453 18.51 -43.91 -16.48
N THR A 454 19.55 -43.43 -15.83
CA THR A 454 20.17 -44.02 -14.65
C THR A 454 19.57 -43.56 -13.33
N SER A 455 18.68 -42.58 -13.39
CA SER A 455 18.06 -41.99 -12.20
C SER A 455 17.17 -43.00 -11.44
N SER A 456 17.29 -42.97 -10.14
CA SER A 456 16.45 -43.77 -9.23
C SER A 456 15.11 -43.09 -8.87
N ALA A 457 14.76 -41.96 -9.49
CA ALA A 457 13.55 -41.19 -9.17
C ALA A 457 12.23 -41.96 -9.44
N GLY A 458 12.26 -42.87 -10.43
CA GLY A 458 11.13 -43.76 -10.71
C GLY A 458 9.80 -43.06 -10.95
N GLU A 459 8.74 -43.47 -10.22
CA GLU A 459 7.42 -42.85 -10.32
C GLU A 459 7.34 -41.41 -9.84
N PHE A 460 8.35 -40.91 -9.12
CA PHE A 460 8.43 -39.55 -8.63
C PHE A 460 9.17 -38.60 -9.58
N SER A 461 9.55 -39.10 -10.77
CA SER A 461 10.16 -38.27 -11.81
C SER A 461 9.22 -37.15 -12.26
N ASP A 462 9.73 -35.94 -12.25
CA ASP A 462 9.02 -34.73 -12.71
C ASP A 462 9.83 -33.90 -13.71
N GLY A 463 10.95 -34.43 -14.13
CA GLY A 463 11.86 -33.82 -15.09
C GLY A 463 12.71 -32.67 -14.51
N THR A 464 12.73 -32.47 -13.20
CA THR A 464 13.72 -31.60 -12.55
C THR A 464 15.09 -32.25 -12.51
N ARG A 465 16.13 -31.49 -12.20
CA ARG A 465 17.49 -32.00 -12.05
C ARG A 465 17.60 -33.06 -10.95
N GLU A 466 16.89 -32.88 -9.86
CA GLU A 466 16.87 -33.80 -8.72
C GLU A 466 16.05 -35.07 -9.02
N ARG A 467 15.04 -34.95 -9.88
CA ARG A 467 14.10 -36.03 -10.24
C ARG A 467 13.89 -36.08 -11.76
N PRO A 468 14.97 -36.37 -12.52
CA PRO A 468 14.91 -36.37 -13.96
C PRO A 468 13.98 -37.45 -14.50
N TYR A 469 13.46 -37.24 -15.70
CA TYR A 469 12.79 -38.27 -16.43
C TYR A 469 13.77 -39.39 -16.81
N THR A 470 13.28 -40.63 -16.81
CA THR A 470 14.09 -41.80 -17.14
C THR A 470 13.90 -42.28 -18.58
N SER A 471 12.94 -41.71 -19.29
CA SER A 471 12.65 -42.03 -20.68
C SER A 471 12.11 -40.89 -21.49
N PHE A 472 12.22 -40.96 -22.80
CA PHE A 472 11.62 -39.96 -23.72
C PHE A 472 10.07 -39.99 -23.63
N GLU A 473 9.46 -41.13 -23.34
CA GLU A 473 8.01 -41.23 -23.24
C GLU A 473 7.43 -40.37 -22.12
N GLN A 474 8.15 -40.16 -21.03
CA GLN A 474 7.75 -39.26 -19.94
C GLN A 474 7.84 -37.79 -20.38
N LEU A 475 8.77 -37.43 -21.24
CA LEU A 475 8.96 -36.08 -21.79
C LEU A 475 7.95 -35.76 -22.89
N LEU A 476 7.55 -36.75 -23.69
CA LEU A 476 6.75 -36.58 -24.91
C LEU A 476 5.44 -35.78 -24.75
N PRO A 477 4.66 -35.90 -23.65
CA PRO A 477 3.46 -35.09 -23.42
C PRO A 477 3.75 -33.60 -23.37
N PHE A 478 4.95 -33.17 -22.98
CA PHE A 478 5.32 -31.77 -22.77
C PHE A 478 5.97 -31.12 -23.98
N ILE A 479 6.63 -31.92 -24.85
CA ILE A 479 7.34 -31.42 -26.02
C ILE A 479 6.43 -30.58 -26.95
N ASN A 480 5.22 -31.07 -27.21
CA ASN A 480 4.31 -30.44 -28.16
C ASN A 480 3.25 -29.53 -27.49
N GLU A 481 3.18 -29.54 -26.12
CA GLU A 481 2.30 -28.64 -25.37
C GLU A 481 2.93 -27.24 -25.16
N ASN A 482 4.26 -27.15 -25.20
CA ASN A 482 5.01 -25.93 -24.91
C ASN A 482 5.65 -25.35 -26.19
N ARG A 483 5.76 -24.02 -26.24
CA ARG A 483 6.35 -23.32 -27.37
C ARG A 483 7.86 -23.59 -27.52
N PHE A 484 8.54 -23.72 -26.41
CA PHE A 484 9.99 -23.96 -26.32
C PHE A 484 10.28 -25.02 -25.24
N VAL A 485 11.13 -25.96 -25.57
CA VAL A 485 11.55 -27.05 -24.67
C VAL A 485 13.05 -27.19 -24.71
N ASN A 486 13.71 -27.01 -23.56
CA ASN A 486 15.11 -27.25 -23.37
C ASN A 486 15.30 -28.58 -22.59
N VAL A 487 16.02 -29.51 -23.17
CA VAL A 487 16.29 -30.85 -22.59
C VAL A 487 17.77 -30.99 -22.29
N ILE A 488 18.06 -31.27 -21.06
CA ILE A 488 19.42 -31.62 -20.61
C ILE A 488 19.43 -33.14 -20.45
N LEU A 489 20.22 -33.78 -21.29
CA LEU A 489 20.29 -35.24 -21.40
C LEU A 489 21.58 -35.74 -20.73
N SER A 490 21.41 -36.59 -19.73
CA SER A 490 22.50 -37.36 -19.12
C SER A 490 22.23 -38.84 -19.29
N GLY A 491 23.26 -39.58 -19.73
CA GLY A 491 23.09 -41.00 -20.02
C GLY A 491 22.30 -41.26 -21.32
N GLU A 492 21.51 -42.33 -21.36
CA GLU A 492 20.87 -42.82 -22.59
C GLU A 492 19.38 -42.49 -22.62
N MET A 493 18.89 -41.89 -23.68
CA MET A 493 17.47 -41.66 -23.95
C MET A 493 17.03 -42.47 -25.17
N ALA A 494 16.26 -43.53 -24.92
CA ALA A 494 15.71 -44.36 -26.01
C ALA A 494 14.47 -43.66 -26.64
N MET A 495 14.46 -43.58 -27.98
CA MET A 495 13.31 -43.10 -28.75
C MET A 495 12.24 -44.19 -28.86
N PRO A 496 10.93 -43.80 -28.82
CA PRO A 496 9.85 -44.74 -29.01
C PRO A 496 9.94 -45.46 -30.35
N GLN A 497 9.54 -46.75 -30.39
CA GLN A 497 9.51 -47.59 -31.63
C GLN A 497 8.38 -47.15 -32.57
N LYS A 498 8.30 -45.89 -32.89
CA LYS A 498 7.35 -45.27 -33.79
C LYS A 498 7.90 -43.95 -34.32
N ASN A 499 7.24 -43.40 -35.33
CA ASN A 499 7.55 -42.02 -35.73
C ASN A 499 7.10 -41.03 -34.63
N THR A 500 8.02 -40.24 -34.13
CA THR A 500 7.76 -39.17 -33.16
C THR A 500 7.76 -37.82 -33.85
N VAL A 501 6.68 -37.06 -33.72
CA VAL A 501 6.54 -35.75 -34.37
C VAL A 501 6.81 -34.66 -33.33
N ILE A 502 7.73 -33.75 -33.61
CA ILE A 502 8.02 -32.53 -32.87
C ILE A 502 7.46 -31.35 -33.65
N SER A 503 6.57 -30.58 -33.02
CA SER A 503 5.97 -29.35 -33.55
C SER A 503 6.24 -28.10 -32.69
N SER A 504 7.07 -28.22 -31.68
CA SER A 504 7.59 -27.13 -30.84
C SER A 504 9.10 -26.95 -31.05
N ASN A 505 9.65 -25.83 -30.62
CA ASN A 505 11.08 -25.61 -30.65
C ASN A 505 11.75 -26.39 -29.53
N VAL A 506 12.62 -27.32 -29.86
CA VAL A 506 13.29 -28.21 -28.90
C VAL A 506 14.81 -28.03 -29.03
N GLN A 507 15.45 -27.82 -27.89
CA GLN A 507 16.88 -27.86 -27.73
C GLN A 507 17.26 -29.04 -26.85
N ILE A 508 18.17 -29.88 -27.30
CA ILE A 508 18.72 -31.02 -26.53
C ILE A 508 20.21 -30.79 -26.35
N THR A 509 20.66 -30.76 -25.12
CA THR A 509 22.09 -30.63 -24.78
C THR A 509 22.54 -31.85 -23.98
N GLY A 510 23.51 -32.58 -24.50
CA GLY A 510 24.10 -33.74 -23.82
C GLY A 510 25.04 -33.29 -22.72
N GLN A 511 25.00 -34.01 -21.61
CA GLN A 511 25.97 -33.94 -20.50
C GLN A 511 26.36 -35.36 -20.16
N ASN A 512 27.61 -35.54 -19.72
CA ASN A 512 28.13 -36.86 -19.28
C ASN A 512 27.85 -37.99 -20.30
N ASP A 513 28.26 -37.79 -21.55
CA ASP A 513 28.04 -38.70 -22.67
C ASP A 513 26.55 -38.93 -23.01
N GLY A 514 25.76 -37.86 -22.94
CA GLY A 514 24.33 -37.89 -23.28
C GLY A 514 24.07 -38.52 -24.65
N ARG A 515 23.24 -39.58 -24.69
CA ARG A 515 23.02 -40.40 -25.87
C ARG A 515 21.56 -40.50 -26.25
N ILE A 516 21.23 -40.26 -27.51
CA ILE A 516 19.90 -40.53 -28.08
C ILE A 516 19.95 -41.82 -28.85
N VAL A 517 19.19 -42.80 -28.47
CA VAL A 517 19.15 -44.11 -29.11
C VAL A 517 17.83 -44.32 -29.85
N PHE A 518 17.91 -44.39 -31.16
CA PHE A 518 16.76 -44.78 -31.97
C PHE A 518 16.68 -46.31 -31.99
N LEU A 519 15.60 -46.83 -31.48
CA LEU A 519 15.28 -48.26 -31.53
C LEU A 519 14.80 -48.67 -32.95
N PRO A 520 14.81 -49.94 -33.34
CA PRO A 520 14.24 -50.38 -34.58
C PRO A 520 12.82 -49.88 -34.79
N LYS A 521 12.49 -49.33 -35.98
CA LYS A 521 11.23 -48.65 -36.33
C LYS A 521 11.01 -47.29 -35.69
N SER A 522 11.98 -46.77 -34.94
CA SER A 522 11.94 -45.36 -34.45
C SER A 522 12.34 -44.40 -35.55
N SER A 523 11.65 -43.28 -35.64
CA SER A 523 12.03 -42.13 -36.47
C SER A 523 11.55 -40.84 -35.79
N LEU A 524 12.11 -39.71 -36.24
CA LEU A 524 11.77 -38.39 -35.71
C LEU A 524 11.38 -37.46 -36.89
N THR A 525 10.24 -36.80 -36.73
CA THR A 525 9.82 -35.74 -37.69
C THR A 525 9.74 -34.41 -36.98
N VAL A 526 10.48 -33.42 -37.46
CA VAL A 526 10.41 -32.01 -37.05
C VAL A 526 9.55 -31.25 -38.03
N ARG A 527 8.43 -30.72 -37.58
CA ARG A 527 7.45 -30.06 -38.47
C ARG A 527 7.12 -28.64 -38.00
N ASN A 528 7.33 -27.66 -38.89
CA ASN A 528 7.08 -26.23 -38.63
C ASN A 528 7.75 -25.73 -37.34
N SER A 529 8.90 -26.25 -36.95
CA SER A 529 9.55 -26.02 -35.65
C SER A 529 11.06 -26.17 -35.80
N SER A 530 11.78 -26.05 -34.67
CA SER A 530 13.22 -26.22 -34.62
C SER A 530 13.64 -27.36 -33.68
N LEU A 531 14.67 -28.10 -34.10
CA LEU A 531 15.38 -29.05 -33.26
C LEU A 531 16.87 -28.69 -33.27
N VAL A 532 17.39 -28.34 -32.09
CA VAL A 532 18.81 -28.07 -31.89
C VAL A 532 19.35 -29.19 -30.99
N ILE A 533 20.40 -29.86 -31.44
CA ILE A 533 21.07 -30.90 -30.65
C ILE A 533 22.56 -30.55 -30.51
N SER A 534 23.05 -30.51 -29.28
CA SER A 534 24.43 -30.20 -28.99
C SER A 534 25.05 -31.24 -28.06
N ASP A 535 26.32 -31.52 -28.25
CA ASP A 535 27.13 -32.35 -27.35
C ASP A 535 26.56 -33.75 -27.06
N CYS A 536 25.94 -34.37 -28.09
CA CYS A 536 25.23 -35.63 -27.97
C CYS A 536 25.78 -36.70 -28.88
N ILE A 537 25.64 -37.96 -28.47
CA ILE A 537 25.80 -39.13 -29.31
C ILE A 537 24.41 -39.59 -29.80
N ILE A 538 24.21 -39.79 -31.09
CA ILE A 538 22.97 -40.33 -31.66
C ILE A 538 23.29 -41.67 -32.31
N SER A 539 22.53 -42.70 -31.98
CA SER A 539 22.70 -44.03 -32.55
C SER A 539 21.41 -44.66 -33.03
N TYR A 540 21.46 -45.34 -34.15
CA TYR A 540 20.40 -46.18 -34.69
C TYR A 540 21.00 -47.48 -35.20
N ALA A 541 20.41 -48.64 -34.85
CA ALA A 541 20.75 -49.91 -35.42
C ALA A 541 19.48 -50.69 -35.74
N ALA A 542 19.27 -50.99 -37.00
CA ALA A 542 18.20 -51.90 -37.43
C ALA A 542 18.45 -53.33 -36.92
N ASN A 543 17.39 -54.03 -36.56
CA ASN A 543 17.47 -55.45 -36.20
C ASN A 543 17.71 -56.24 -37.50
N HIS A 544 18.89 -56.85 -37.60
CA HIS A 544 19.21 -57.81 -38.70
C HIS A 544 18.64 -59.23 -38.45
N THR A 545 17.42 -59.39 -37.95
CA THR A 545 16.79 -60.70 -37.84
C THR A 545 16.33 -61.16 -39.22
N LYS A 546 16.91 -62.27 -39.69
CA LYS A 546 16.51 -62.89 -40.95
C LYS A 546 14.99 -63.14 -40.97
N GLY A 547 14.29 -62.43 -41.85
CA GLY A 547 12.85 -62.61 -42.08
C GLY A 547 11.99 -61.37 -42.02
N GLU A 548 12.45 -60.23 -41.53
CA GLU A 548 11.73 -58.94 -41.58
C GLU A 548 12.28 -58.03 -42.71
N GLU A 549 12.04 -58.47 -43.98
CA GLU A 549 12.52 -57.77 -45.18
C GLU A 549 11.72 -56.48 -45.56
N SER A 550 11.01 -55.86 -44.64
CA SER A 550 10.03 -54.81 -45.04
C SER A 550 10.40 -53.38 -44.71
N GLU A 551 11.68 -53.01 -44.48
CA GLU A 551 12.05 -51.59 -44.48
C GLU A 551 12.47 -51.17 -45.90
N ILE A 552 11.48 -50.71 -46.67
CA ILE A 552 11.65 -50.36 -48.09
C ILE A 552 12.49 -49.08 -48.26
N SER A 553 12.45 -48.16 -47.37
CA SER A 553 13.32 -47.01 -47.22
C SER A 553 13.00 -46.30 -45.89
N ALA A 554 13.98 -46.10 -45.03
CA ALA A 554 13.78 -45.48 -43.73
C ALA A 554 14.51 -44.12 -43.68
N ASN A 555 13.77 -43.07 -43.33
CA ASN A 555 14.36 -41.80 -42.91
C ASN A 555 14.43 -41.80 -41.39
N LEU A 556 15.64 -41.59 -40.83
CA LEU A 556 15.79 -41.54 -39.38
C LEU A 556 15.26 -40.23 -38.80
N ILE A 557 15.67 -39.10 -39.39
CA ILE A 557 15.24 -37.76 -39.00
C ILE A 557 14.67 -37.08 -40.27
N GLN A 558 13.41 -36.69 -40.20
CA GLN A 558 12.72 -35.93 -41.25
C GLN A 558 12.44 -34.50 -40.79
N ILE A 559 12.75 -33.52 -41.63
CA ILE A 559 12.54 -32.10 -41.33
C ILE A 559 11.61 -31.55 -42.42
N GLU A 560 10.41 -31.08 -41.99
CA GLU A 560 9.40 -30.51 -42.85
C GLU A 560 9.14 -29.05 -42.46
N ARG A 561 9.54 -28.09 -43.30
CA ARG A 561 9.41 -26.66 -43.04
C ARG A 561 9.93 -26.26 -41.65
N GLY A 562 11.09 -26.81 -41.26
CA GLY A 562 11.67 -26.68 -39.96
C GLY A 562 13.16 -26.33 -40.01
N VAL A 563 13.76 -26.35 -38.81
CA VAL A 563 15.18 -26.12 -38.60
C VAL A 563 15.78 -27.31 -37.85
N LEU A 564 16.89 -27.84 -38.35
CA LEU A 564 17.77 -28.76 -37.63
C LEU A 564 19.16 -28.13 -37.48
N ASP A 565 19.65 -28.08 -36.26
CA ASP A 565 21.02 -27.61 -35.97
C ASP A 565 21.75 -28.66 -35.10
N PHE A 566 22.81 -29.23 -35.63
CA PHE A 566 23.74 -30.11 -34.91
C PHE A 566 25.03 -29.39 -34.61
N ASN A 567 25.44 -29.40 -33.38
CA ASN A 567 26.74 -28.87 -32.97
C ASN A 567 27.43 -29.83 -31.99
N ASN A 568 28.59 -30.33 -32.39
CA ASN A 568 29.34 -31.34 -31.63
C ASN A 568 28.50 -32.62 -31.35
N VAL A 569 27.89 -33.16 -32.44
CA VAL A 569 27.06 -34.37 -32.41
C VAL A 569 27.76 -35.51 -33.17
N GLU A 570 27.83 -36.69 -32.52
CA GLU A 570 28.26 -37.92 -33.17
C GLU A 570 27.06 -38.80 -33.50
N LEU A 571 26.68 -38.85 -34.79
CA LEU A 571 25.55 -39.65 -35.24
C LEU A 571 25.98 -40.88 -36.05
N SER A 572 25.56 -42.06 -35.59
CA SER A 572 25.81 -43.30 -36.33
C SER A 572 24.50 -44.05 -36.58
N ALA A 573 24.18 -44.31 -37.86
CA ALA A 573 22.97 -45.01 -38.26
C ALA A 573 23.30 -46.21 -39.14
N ALA A 574 22.85 -47.41 -38.74
CA ALA A 574 22.96 -48.63 -39.47
C ALA A 574 21.59 -49.14 -39.92
N PHE A 575 21.28 -49.00 -41.20
CA PHE A 575 20.01 -49.46 -41.78
C PHE A 575 20.16 -50.90 -42.33
N ALA A 576 19.05 -51.62 -42.35
CA ALA A 576 19.09 -53.00 -42.88
C ALA A 576 19.35 -53.07 -44.38
N LYS A 577 18.60 -52.33 -45.18
CA LYS A 577 18.69 -52.39 -46.65
C LYS A 577 18.92 -51.03 -47.30
N ASN A 578 18.05 -50.09 -47.03
CA ASN A 578 18.14 -48.74 -47.54
C ASN A 578 17.85 -47.72 -46.43
N GLY A 579 18.57 -46.58 -46.39
CA GLY A 579 18.29 -45.57 -45.37
C GLY A 579 18.90 -44.20 -45.66
N THR A 580 18.22 -43.19 -45.16
CA THR A 580 18.67 -41.81 -45.18
C THR A 580 18.66 -41.29 -43.73
N VAL A 581 19.79 -40.75 -43.28
CA VAL A 581 19.89 -40.27 -41.89
C VAL A 581 19.06 -39.03 -41.70
N ILE A 582 19.24 -38.02 -42.55
CA ILE A 582 18.49 -36.76 -42.46
C ILE A 582 17.80 -36.52 -43.80
N ASN A 583 16.50 -36.38 -43.81
CA ASN A 583 15.71 -35.98 -44.96
C ASN A 583 15.05 -34.62 -44.68
N ALA A 584 15.35 -33.61 -45.50
CA ALA A 584 14.92 -32.23 -45.31
C ALA A 584 14.07 -31.74 -46.48
N GLU A 585 12.91 -31.17 -46.21
CA GLU A 585 12.01 -30.57 -47.17
C GLU A 585 11.60 -29.16 -46.76
N ASN A 586 11.84 -28.17 -47.63
CA ASN A 586 11.59 -26.75 -47.40
C ASN A 586 12.14 -26.26 -46.03
N SER A 587 13.38 -26.65 -45.71
CA SER A 587 13.90 -26.58 -44.35
C SER A 587 15.32 -26.00 -44.31
N VAL A 588 15.79 -25.75 -43.08
CA VAL A 588 17.19 -25.34 -42.84
C VAL A 588 17.87 -26.42 -42.03
N VAL A 589 19.00 -26.92 -42.51
CA VAL A 589 19.83 -27.90 -41.83
C VAL A 589 21.24 -27.35 -41.66
N THR A 590 21.70 -27.30 -40.44
CA THR A 590 23.06 -26.90 -40.10
C THR A 590 23.75 -28.02 -39.34
N ILE A 591 24.95 -28.39 -39.76
CA ILE A 591 25.81 -29.41 -39.14
C ILE A 591 27.19 -28.81 -38.92
N LYS A 592 27.59 -28.68 -37.68
CA LYS A 592 28.88 -28.08 -37.29
C LYS A 592 29.62 -28.97 -36.31
N ASN A 593 30.93 -29.10 -36.50
CA ASN A 593 31.82 -29.80 -35.57
C ASN A 593 31.34 -31.24 -35.24
N SER A 594 30.69 -31.90 -36.21
CA SER A 594 29.91 -33.11 -35.95
C SER A 594 30.36 -34.28 -36.85
N GLY A 595 30.09 -35.50 -36.37
CA GLY A 595 30.29 -36.71 -37.14
C GLY A 595 28.96 -37.33 -37.59
N VAL A 596 28.79 -37.67 -38.85
CA VAL A 596 27.60 -38.39 -39.37
C VAL A 596 28.07 -39.62 -40.12
N THR A 597 27.69 -40.78 -39.58
CA THR A 597 27.99 -42.09 -40.24
C THR A 597 26.66 -42.76 -40.61
N SER A 598 26.55 -43.13 -41.87
CA SER A 598 25.39 -43.85 -42.39
C SER A 598 25.86 -45.16 -43.03
N SER A 599 25.16 -46.28 -42.74
CA SER A 599 25.45 -47.54 -43.38
C SER A 599 24.19 -48.30 -43.72
N ALA A 600 24.24 -49.09 -44.85
CA ALA A 600 23.16 -49.96 -45.28
C ALA A 600 23.69 -50.98 -46.29
N ASP A 601 22.92 -52.06 -46.49
CA ASP A 601 23.36 -53.09 -47.45
C ASP A 601 23.30 -52.62 -48.92
N SER A 602 22.23 -51.92 -49.33
CA SER A 602 21.98 -51.56 -50.72
C SER A 602 22.18 -50.07 -51.02
N TYR A 603 21.49 -49.20 -50.29
CA TYR A 603 21.57 -47.75 -50.49
C TYR A 603 21.64 -47.03 -49.17
N SER A 604 22.55 -46.08 -49.04
CA SER A 604 22.59 -45.21 -47.87
C SER A 604 22.95 -43.79 -48.28
N SER A 605 22.27 -42.81 -47.58
CA SER A 605 22.60 -41.41 -47.69
C SER A 605 22.68 -40.77 -46.27
N ALA A 606 23.67 -39.91 -46.09
CA ALA A 606 23.77 -39.15 -44.84
C ALA A 606 22.73 -38.03 -44.81
N LEU A 607 22.49 -37.33 -45.93
CA LEU A 607 21.50 -36.28 -46.04
C LEU A 607 20.89 -36.22 -47.42
N ALA A 608 19.55 -36.16 -47.48
CA ALA A 608 18.79 -35.83 -48.65
C ALA A 608 17.98 -34.53 -48.41
N ALA A 609 17.92 -33.64 -49.38
CA ALA A 609 17.26 -32.36 -49.25
C ALA A 609 16.51 -31.93 -50.47
N VAL A 610 15.31 -31.37 -50.29
CA VAL A 610 14.50 -30.74 -51.34
C VAL A 610 14.16 -29.31 -50.93
N ASP A 611 14.39 -28.33 -51.80
CA ASP A 611 14.10 -26.91 -51.60
C ASP A 611 14.55 -26.35 -50.24
N SER A 612 15.73 -26.79 -49.79
CA SER A 612 16.21 -26.54 -48.45
C SER A 612 17.56 -25.79 -48.43
N LYS A 613 17.84 -25.14 -47.28
CA LYS A 613 19.16 -24.55 -47.05
C LYS A 613 19.99 -25.49 -46.18
N ILE A 614 21.06 -26.03 -46.76
CA ILE A 614 21.98 -26.95 -46.09
C ILE A 614 23.32 -26.25 -45.86
N SER A 615 23.84 -26.30 -44.64
CA SER A 615 25.19 -25.80 -44.30
C SER A 615 25.93 -26.80 -43.42
N ILE A 616 27.02 -27.35 -43.92
CA ILE A 616 27.84 -28.34 -43.23
C ILE A 616 29.28 -27.80 -43.13
N ARG A 617 29.81 -27.74 -41.91
CA ARG A 617 31.14 -27.14 -41.65
C ARG A 617 31.91 -27.89 -40.57
N ASN A 618 33.24 -28.00 -40.78
CA ASN A 618 34.16 -28.59 -39.82
C ASN A 618 33.72 -29.97 -39.28
N SER A 619 33.19 -30.81 -40.18
CA SER A 619 32.49 -32.04 -39.83
C SER A 619 33.12 -33.26 -40.52
N THR A 620 32.67 -34.43 -40.11
CA THR A 620 33.05 -35.70 -40.78
C THR A 620 31.80 -36.40 -41.23
N VAL A 621 31.71 -36.81 -42.52
CA VAL A 621 30.56 -37.52 -43.02
C VAL A 621 31.03 -38.80 -43.73
N THR A 622 30.52 -39.95 -43.28
CA THR A 622 30.89 -41.25 -43.81
C THR A 622 29.63 -42.01 -44.23
N THR A 623 29.63 -42.52 -45.45
CA THR A 623 28.55 -43.40 -45.91
C THR A 623 29.14 -44.72 -46.42
N VAL A 624 28.57 -45.84 -45.91
CA VAL A 624 29.01 -47.18 -46.25
C VAL A 624 27.80 -47.99 -46.78
N SER A 625 27.82 -48.33 -48.08
CA SER A 625 26.67 -49.02 -48.69
C SER A 625 26.97 -49.55 -50.05
N GLY A 626 26.14 -50.43 -50.63
CA GLY A 626 26.22 -50.81 -52.05
C GLY A 626 26.21 -49.57 -52.95
N THR A 627 25.31 -48.64 -52.74
CA THR A 627 25.34 -47.31 -53.33
C THR A 627 25.41 -46.27 -52.21
N ALA A 628 26.59 -45.63 -52.09
CA ALA A 628 26.90 -44.69 -50.98
C ALA A 628 26.87 -43.25 -51.50
N ILE A 629 25.97 -42.41 -50.92
CA ILE A 629 25.85 -40.99 -51.21
C ILE A 629 25.93 -40.22 -49.89
N ASN A 630 26.91 -39.31 -49.75
CA ASN A 630 26.86 -38.50 -48.54
C ASN A 630 25.71 -37.49 -48.62
N PHE A 631 25.57 -36.76 -49.74
CA PHE A 631 24.59 -35.70 -49.89
C PHE A 631 23.83 -35.78 -51.18
N SER A 632 22.50 -35.62 -51.14
CA SER A 632 21.66 -35.44 -52.31
C SER A 632 20.81 -34.18 -52.09
N ALA A 633 20.95 -33.16 -52.93
CA ALA A 633 20.20 -31.93 -52.81
C ALA A 633 19.53 -31.54 -54.12
N GLN A 634 18.23 -31.22 -54.04
CA GLN A 634 17.44 -30.73 -55.15
C GLN A 634 16.78 -29.41 -54.80
N GLY A 635 17.08 -28.34 -55.54
CA GLY A 635 16.63 -26.97 -55.18
C GLY A 635 17.36 -26.39 -53.98
N GLY A 636 17.13 -25.10 -53.71
CA GLY A 636 17.64 -24.41 -52.52
C GLY A 636 19.15 -24.08 -52.53
N ILE A 637 19.75 -24.12 -51.35
CA ILE A 637 21.15 -23.74 -51.12
C ILE A 637 21.91 -24.89 -50.45
N PHE A 638 23.10 -25.22 -50.98
CA PHE A 638 23.98 -26.24 -50.42
C PHE A 638 25.39 -25.69 -50.18
N GLU A 639 25.79 -25.65 -48.92
CA GLU A 639 27.15 -25.23 -48.47
C GLU A 639 27.87 -26.38 -47.76
N LEU A 640 29.04 -26.74 -48.25
CA LEU A 640 29.92 -27.74 -47.66
C LEU A 640 31.34 -27.15 -47.51
N ARG A 641 31.79 -27.00 -46.28
CA ARG A 641 33.09 -26.36 -46.03
C ARG A 641 33.93 -27.06 -44.96
N SER A 642 35.24 -27.18 -45.20
CA SER A 642 36.22 -27.70 -44.22
C SER A 642 35.78 -29.05 -43.63
N THR A 643 35.14 -29.91 -44.44
CA THR A 643 34.52 -31.18 -44.02
C THR A 643 35.28 -32.37 -44.64
N GLN A 644 35.43 -33.43 -43.84
CA GLN A 644 35.97 -34.69 -44.33
C GLN A 644 34.81 -35.60 -44.74
N CYS A 645 34.74 -35.96 -46.00
CA CYS A 645 33.68 -36.84 -46.53
C CYS A 645 34.27 -38.13 -47.04
N LYS A 646 33.71 -39.25 -46.64
CA LYS A 646 34.14 -40.60 -47.06
C LYS A 646 32.97 -41.40 -47.56
N ILE A 647 33.16 -42.11 -48.62
CA ILE A 647 32.22 -43.12 -49.12
C ILE A 647 32.94 -44.46 -49.28
N VAL A 648 32.25 -45.56 -48.90
CA VAL A 648 32.74 -46.91 -49.02
C VAL A 648 31.63 -47.78 -49.63
N GLY A 649 31.91 -48.51 -50.73
CA GLY A 649 30.90 -49.34 -51.30
C GLY A 649 31.16 -49.92 -52.65
N VAL A 650 30.09 -50.25 -53.38
CA VAL A 650 30.22 -50.70 -54.76
C VAL A 650 30.31 -49.51 -55.70
N MET A 651 29.45 -48.53 -55.58
CA MET A 651 29.42 -47.26 -56.29
C MET A 651 28.98 -46.13 -55.32
N GLY A 652 29.25 -44.87 -55.65
CA GLY A 652 28.76 -43.73 -54.88
C GLY A 652 29.33 -42.39 -55.31
N ARG A 653 28.86 -41.33 -54.62
CA ARG A 653 29.28 -39.95 -54.76
C ARG A 653 29.29 -39.24 -53.42
N ILE A 654 30.13 -38.24 -53.27
CA ILE A 654 30.06 -37.34 -52.10
C ILE A 654 28.79 -36.49 -52.17
N ALA A 655 28.55 -35.85 -53.29
CA ALA A 655 27.34 -35.05 -53.43
C ALA A 655 26.68 -35.19 -54.84
N GLU A 656 25.35 -35.21 -54.88
CA GLU A 656 24.54 -35.06 -56.07
C GLU A 656 23.67 -33.83 -55.95
N LEU A 657 23.94 -32.83 -56.83
CA LEU A 657 23.35 -31.48 -56.71
C LEU A 657 22.51 -31.18 -57.93
N PHE A 658 21.20 -30.95 -57.78
CA PHE A 658 20.24 -30.70 -58.83
C PHE A 658 19.52 -29.38 -58.60
N ASP A 659 19.59 -28.43 -59.49
CA ASP A 659 18.91 -27.15 -59.46
C ASP A 659 19.22 -26.35 -58.16
N THR A 660 20.45 -26.42 -57.66
CA THR A 660 20.90 -25.79 -56.42
C THR A 660 21.86 -24.63 -56.64
N GLN A 661 21.89 -23.71 -55.68
CA GLN A 661 23.00 -22.78 -55.49
C GLN A 661 23.98 -23.42 -54.52
N SER A 662 25.21 -23.72 -54.93
CA SER A 662 26.12 -24.55 -54.15
C SER A 662 27.48 -23.92 -53.98
N SER A 663 28.05 -24.08 -52.74
CA SER A 663 29.43 -23.74 -52.42
C SER A 663 30.09 -24.93 -51.73
N VAL A 664 31.10 -25.50 -52.33
CA VAL A 664 31.83 -26.68 -51.87
C VAL A 664 33.30 -26.34 -51.78
N THR A 665 33.78 -26.00 -50.58
CA THR A 665 35.11 -25.39 -50.42
C THR A 665 35.95 -26.03 -49.31
N ASP A 666 37.22 -26.15 -49.53
CA ASP A 666 38.22 -26.57 -48.55
C ASP A 666 37.97 -27.97 -47.93
N ASN A 667 37.35 -28.89 -48.64
CA ASN A 667 36.99 -30.19 -48.12
C ASN A 667 38.02 -31.27 -48.46
N THR A 668 37.94 -32.39 -47.75
CA THR A 668 38.70 -33.60 -48.08
C THR A 668 37.77 -34.74 -48.41
N PHE A 669 37.80 -35.22 -49.65
CA PHE A 669 36.97 -36.29 -50.14
C PHE A 669 37.77 -37.56 -50.34
N SER A 670 37.27 -38.70 -49.87
CA SER A 670 37.86 -40.01 -50.06
C SER A 670 36.82 -41.04 -50.45
N ALA A 671 37.17 -41.94 -51.35
CA ALA A 671 36.32 -43.01 -51.81
C ALA A 671 37.07 -44.35 -51.77
N ASP A 672 36.36 -45.41 -51.33
CA ASP A 672 36.79 -46.79 -51.49
C ASP A 672 35.66 -47.54 -52.21
N LEU A 673 35.72 -47.55 -53.54
CA LEU A 673 34.65 -48.03 -54.45
C LEU A 673 35.13 -49.21 -55.28
N LYS A 674 34.31 -50.28 -55.35
CA LYS A 674 34.57 -51.45 -56.17
C LYS A 674 34.33 -51.19 -57.64
N LYS A 675 33.48 -50.20 -57.97
CA LYS A 675 33.20 -49.79 -59.35
C LYS A 675 33.22 -48.28 -59.47
N GLN A 676 34.04 -47.76 -60.36
CA GLN A 676 34.02 -46.32 -60.66
C GLN A 676 32.81 -46.01 -61.56
N LEU A 677 32.09 -44.98 -61.27
CA LEU A 677 31.08 -44.44 -62.18
C LEU A 677 31.75 -43.77 -63.36
N SER A 678 31.09 -43.75 -64.55
CA SER A 678 31.65 -43.23 -65.81
C SER A 678 32.03 -41.71 -65.77
N SER A 679 31.74 -40.99 -64.71
CA SER A 679 32.26 -39.67 -64.41
C SER A 679 32.94 -39.71 -63.03
N THR A 680 34.24 -39.48 -63.03
CA THR A 680 35.13 -39.60 -61.89
C THR A 680 35.10 -38.39 -60.96
N SER A 681 34.04 -37.64 -60.83
CA SER A 681 33.94 -36.48 -59.96
C SER A 681 33.29 -36.86 -58.60
N ALA A 682 33.88 -36.43 -57.51
CA ALA A 682 33.34 -36.58 -56.19
C ALA A 682 31.96 -35.90 -56.05
N VAL A 683 31.78 -34.79 -56.75
CA VAL A 683 30.54 -34.01 -56.74
C VAL A 683 29.95 -34.00 -58.16
N TYR A 684 28.74 -34.47 -58.30
CA TYR A 684 27.92 -34.31 -59.52
C TYR A 684 27.05 -33.09 -59.39
N ALA A 685 27.17 -32.18 -60.33
CA ALA A 685 26.30 -30.99 -60.39
C ALA A 685 25.57 -31.00 -61.77
N ASP A 686 24.23 -30.90 -61.72
CA ASP A 686 23.39 -30.83 -62.92
C ASP A 686 23.59 -29.47 -63.65
N SER A 687 23.41 -29.42 -64.94
CA SER A 687 23.45 -28.21 -65.77
C SER A 687 22.38 -27.16 -65.39
N ARG A 688 21.36 -27.52 -64.60
CA ARG A 688 20.32 -26.63 -64.12
C ARG A 688 20.72 -25.85 -62.85
N ASN A 689 21.91 -26.16 -62.26
CA ASN A 689 22.34 -25.47 -61.04
C ASN A 689 22.57 -23.99 -61.29
N VAL A 690 22.09 -23.16 -60.38
CA VAL A 690 22.15 -21.68 -60.43
C VAL A 690 23.57 -21.18 -60.37
N SER A 691 24.38 -21.76 -59.51
CA SER A 691 25.82 -21.51 -59.38
C SER A 691 26.46 -22.64 -58.59
N VAL A 692 27.67 -23.01 -58.96
CA VAL A 692 28.49 -23.98 -58.21
C VAL A 692 29.87 -23.39 -57.98
N GLU A 693 30.20 -23.06 -56.76
CA GLU A 693 31.54 -22.75 -56.34
C GLU A 693 32.22 -24.04 -55.85
N TYR A 694 33.32 -24.41 -56.49
CA TYR A 694 34.07 -25.60 -56.14
C TYR A 694 35.58 -25.27 -56.05
N SER A 695 36.10 -25.15 -54.85
CA SER A 695 37.49 -24.71 -54.66
C SER A 695 38.15 -25.31 -53.41
N GLY A 696 39.46 -25.44 -53.42
CA GLY A 696 40.23 -25.89 -52.29
C GLY A 696 40.03 -27.35 -51.85
N ASN A 697 39.22 -28.14 -52.58
CA ASN A 697 38.89 -29.52 -52.24
C ASN A 697 40.04 -30.47 -52.58
N LYS A 698 40.23 -31.49 -51.76
CA LYS A 698 41.20 -32.61 -52.01
C LYS A 698 40.38 -33.88 -52.23
N GLU A 699 40.66 -34.58 -53.32
CA GLU A 699 39.98 -35.79 -53.72
C GLU A 699 40.91 -36.99 -53.80
N SER A 700 40.43 -38.17 -53.38
CA SER A 700 41.16 -39.44 -53.43
C SER A 700 40.20 -40.63 -53.65
N GLY A 701 40.55 -41.56 -54.54
CA GLY A 701 39.83 -42.83 -54.72
C GLY A 701 38.53 -42.74 -55.61
N PHE A 702 38.35 -41.67 -56.39
CA PHE A 702 37.22 -41.50 -57.27
C PHE A 702 37.53 -41.92 -58.73
#